data_bb810eab708b59a5c666c2bc67eebac5
#
_entry.id   bb810eab708b59a5c666c2bc67eebac5
#
_cell.length_a   1.000
_cell.length_b   1.000
_cell.length_c   1.000
_cell.angle_alpha   90.00
_cell.angle_beta   90.00
_cell.angle_gamma   90.00
#
_symmetry.space_group_name_H-M   'P 1'
#
loop_
_entity.id
_entity.type
_entity.pdbx_description
1 polymer ?
#
loop_
_entity_poly.entity_id
_entity_poly.type
_entity_poly.pdbx_seq_one_letter_code
_entity_poly.pdbx_strand_id
1 'polypeptide(L)'
;LASSPLSSFLFRYGLISGAVLLTASLFFLNKEKTPLPATKEELNQLNVEARTIFAHHCYSCHGEVKSKGGLQLHTKAAVFAGGDEGPVILPGDPDHSELIRRITLPHGHKEYMPSKGEKLSKEQVKTLIKWVEAGAPWPDNLNTSIYRLAPFENRLPKVPAARNGLSNPIDLFVDKYYEKNNLKWKEPVDDRLFIRRVFLDVLGLLPTPDELTTFLKSENPRKRDQLIEKLLAKDTIYAQHWLTFWNDLLRNDYTGTGYITGGRSSITPWLYESLTKNKSYDSIVHQLISPSEASAGFIKGIQWRGTINASQRVEMQAAQNVAQVFLGLNLKCASCHNSFISDWKLEDAYGFANIFAEEPLEIYRCDQPTGKIASNNLLFKPLGKLKETTDRTERLKDLAALLVQEKNGRLSRTFINRLWAQFMGRGLIEPLDFMDNLAWDQDLLDWMAFDFVRNDYDIKKMMFKILSSNIYQQPSVTYQEPEKLVSKDYVFQGMVRRRLSAEQFADAISQSFYPVYTDSNLVKKHFPNLNEMKKPFTRASMVKNDPFLTALGRPNRENVGALRNSQSNLIQALEVTNGQVLNNRLQLGSEKWITSRLSKDKLTDTLFLNFLGRLPTAKERKATNALWAEKPSETEIQDLVWALTLLPEFQLIY
;
A
#
# COMPACT_ATOMS: atom_id res chain seq x y z
N LEU A 1 86.07 -36.03 -22.76
CA LEU A 1 87.12 -35.27 -22.13
C LEU A 1 86.54 -34.05 -21.45
N ALA A 2 86.52 -34.07 -20.12
CA ALA A 2 86.28 -32.96 -19.16
C ALA A 2 85.14 -31.99 -19.47
N SER A 3 84.01 -32.31 -18.87
CA SER A 3 82.93 -31.36 -18.66
C SER A 3 83.21 -30.52 -17.39
N SER A 4 83.30 -29.23 -17.52
CA SER A 4 83.60 -28.28 -16.45
C SER A 4 82.44 -28.13 -15.50
N PRO A 5 82.62 -27.94 -14.17
CA PRO A 5 81.57 -27.87 -13.16
C PRO A 5 80.94 -26.50 -13.02
N LEU A 6 80.97 -25.66 -14.04
CA LEU A 6 80.38 -24.26 -13.92
C LEU A 6 78.91 -24.11 -14.33
N SER A 7 78.31 -25.14 -14.93
CA SER A 7 76.88 -25.01 -15.39
C SER A 7 75.86 -25.38 -14.32
N SER A 8 76.24 -26.05 -13.22
CA SER A 8 75.31 -26.43 -12.14
C SER A 8 75.16 -25.36 -11.07
N PHE A 9 76.04 -24.37 -11.02
CA PHE A 9 75.93 -23.31 -9.99
C PHE A 9 74.99 -22.14 -10.40
N LEU A 10 74.93 -21.86 -11.69
CA LEU A 10 74.04 -20.81 -12.20
C LEU A 10 72.52 -21.21 -12.20
N PHE A 11 72.25 -22.52 -12.31
CA PHE A 11 70.86 -22.99 -12.32
C PHE A 11 70.27 -23.05 -10.89
N ARG A 12 71.12 -23.20 -9.85
CA ARG A 12 70.61 -23.18 -8.44
C ARG A 12 70.35 -21.76 -7.91
N TYR A 13 71.11 -20.76 -8.34
CA TYR A 13 70.91 -19.38 -7.93
C TYR A 13 69.82 -18.66 -8.71
N GLY A 14 69.57 -19.04 -9.98
CA GLY A 14 68.47 -18.50 -10.78
C GLY A 14 67.07 -18.91 -10.24
N LEU A 15 66.93 -20.11 -9.75
CA LEU A 15 65.69 -20.61 -9.15
C LEU A 15 65.38 -19.99 -7.80
N ILE A 16 66.37 -19.67 -7.00
CA ILE A 16 66.17 -19.03 -5.68
C ILE A 16 65.83 -17.55 -5.84
N SER A 17 66.44 -16.87 -6.80
CA SER A 17 66.11 -15.47 -7.10
C SER A 17 64.72 -15.31 -7.75
N GLY A 18 64.28 -16.29 -8.57
CA GLY A 18 62.95 -16.31 -9.15
C GLY A 18 61.83 -16.59 -8.09
N ALA A 19 62.10 -17.49 -7.13
CA ALA A 19 61.18 -17.81 -6.06
C ALA A 19 61.04 -16.66 -5.04
N VAL A 20 62.10 -15.94 -4.75
CA VAL A 20 62.07 -14.78 -3.85
C VAL A 20 61.37 -13.59 -4.51
N LEU A 21 61.53 -13.40 -5.82
CA LEU A 21 60.84 -12.36 -6.58
C LEU A 21 59.34 -12.70 -6.77
N LEU A 22 58.97 -13.97 -6.97
CA LEU A 22 57.55 -14.39 -7.03
C LEU A 22 56.85 -14.32 -5.67
N THR A 23 57.52 -14.67 -4.56
CA THR A 23 56.93 -14.51 -3.23
C THR A 23 56.85 -13.05 -2.79
N ALA A 24 57.83 -12.21 -3.16
CA ALA A 24 57.73 -10.77 -2.94
C ALA A 24 56.62 -10.11 -3.79
N SER A 25 56.41 -10.56 -5.03
CA SER A 25 55.31 -10.06 -5.88
C SER A 25 53.94 -10.56 -5.39
N LEU A 26 53.84 -11.76 -4.84
CA LEU A 26 52.60 -12.25 -4.23
C LEU A 26 52.32 -11.57 -2.87
N PHE A 27 53.33 -11.13 -2.13
CA PHE A 27 53.15 -10.33 -0.92
C PHE A 27 52.75 -8.87 -1.20
N PHE A 28 53.14 -8.31 -2.37
CA PHE A 28 52.70 -6.96 -2.79
C PHE A 28 51.36 -6.94 -3.49
N LEU A 29 50.79 -8.09 -3.93
CA LEU A 29 49.47 -8.17 -4.54
C LEU A 29 48.35 -8.36 -3.51
N ASN A 30 48.66 -8.63 -2.25
CA ASN A 30 47.70 -8.70 -1.13
C ASN A 30 47.77 -7.46 -0.22
N LYS A 31 47.99 -6.27 -0.80
CA LYS A 31 47.57 -5.06 -0.11
C LYS A 31 46.03 -5.09 -0.07
N GLU A 32 45.48 -5.52 1.04
CA GLU A 32 44.12 -5.18 1.40
C GLU A 32 43.91 -3.72 1.05
N LYS A 33 42.99 -3.47 0.11
CA LYS A 33 42.54 -2.11 -0.18
C LYS A 33 42.07 -1.57 1.13
N THR A 34 42.83 -0.66 1.72
CA THR A 34 42.32 0.16 2.87
C THR A 34 40.98 0.68 2.41
N PRO A 35 39.88 0.38 3.14
CA PRO A 35 38.57 0.87 2.73
C PRO A 35 38.67 2.39 2.58
N LEU A 36 38.20 2.93 1.45
CA LEU A 36 38.04 4.37 1.32
C LEU A 36 37.24 4.86 2.54
N PRO A 37 37.61 6.01 3.13
CA PRO A 37 36.86 6.55 4.26
C PRO A 37 35.39 6.66 3.86
N ALA A 38 34.49 6.13 4.69
CA ALA A 38 33.06 6.15 4.44
C ALA A 38 32.57 7.58 4.19
N THR A 39 31.76 7.75 3.17
CA THR A 39 31.17 9.05 2.85
C THR A 39 30.23 9.51 3.97
N LYS A 40 29.95 10.81 4.04
CA LYS A 40 28.99 11.34 5.03
C LYS A 40 27.62 10.69 4.89
N GLU A 41 27.20 10.38 3.66
CA GLU A 41 25.96 9.66 3.36
C GLU A 41 25.98 8.24 3.93
N GLU A 42 27.06 7.50 3.74
CA GLU A 42 27.20 6.14 4.30
C GLU A 42 27.20 6.12 5.83
N LEU A 43 27.86 7.08 6.47
CA LEU A 43 27.85 7.22 7.92
C LEU A 43 26.45 7.60 8.45
N ASN A 44 25.72 8.45 7.76
CA ASN A 44 24.34 8.79 8.11
C ASN A 44 23.42 7.58 7.95
N GLN A 45 23.57 6.81 6.87
CA GLN A 45 22.79 5.59 6.65
C GLN A 45 23.06 4.56 7.75
N LEU A 46 24.32 4.34 8.09
CA LEU A 46 24.72 3.42 9.15
C LEU A 46 24.17 3.82 10.52
N ASN A 47 24.15 5.13 10.82
CA ASN A 47 23.51 5.64 12.04
C ASN A 47 22.01 5.39 12.05
N VAL A 48 21.30 5.60 10.94
CA VAL A 48 19.86 5.33 10.82
C VAL A 48 19.57 3.85 11.06
N GLU A 49 20.38 2.96 10.47
CA GLU A 49 20.23 1.50 10.66
C GLU A 49 20.45 1.08 12.11
N ALA A 50 21.53 1.55 12.75
CA ALA A 50 21.82 1.24 14.17
C ALA A 50 20.70 1.74 15.09
N ARG A 51 20.24 2.97 14.91
CA ARG A 51 19.15 3.55 15.70
C ARG A 51 17.82 2.84 15.47
N THR A 52 17.58 2.36 14.26
CA THR A 52 16.39 1.56 13.94
C THR A 52 16.42 0.24 14.72
N ILE A 53 17.58 -0.44 14.81
CA ILE A 53 17.76 -1.64 15.62
C ILE A 53 17.50 -1.32 17.10
N PHE A 54 18.06 -0.24 17.63
CA PHE A 54 17.82 0.19 19.00
C PHE A 54 16.34 0.44 19.29
N ALA A 55 15.64 1.12 18.37
CA ALA A 55 14.24 1.41 18.55
C ALA A 55 13.37 0.15 18.63
N HIS A 56 13.64 -0.83 17.77
CA HIS A 56 12.84 -2.07 17.73
C HIS A 56 13.15 -3.05 18.85
N HIS A 57 14.42 -3.15 19.26
CA HIS A 57 14.85 -4.21 20.16
C HIS A 57 15.27 -3.72 21.55
N CYS A 58 15.60 -2.43 21.73
CA CYS A 58 16.23 -1.92 22.95
C CYS A 58 15.40 -0.88 23.71
N TYR A 59 14.69 0.06 23.00
CA TYR A 59 14.02 1.20 23.65
C TYR A 59 12.89 0.81 24.60
N SER A 60 12.29 -0.37 24.47
CA SER A 60 11.27 -0.85 25.40
C SER A 60 11.80 -1.02 26.84
N CYS A 61 13.12 -1.19 27.00
CA CYS A 61 13.81 -1.32 28.28
C CYS A 61 14.85 -0.22 28.52
N HIS A 62 15.46 0.34 27.46
CA HIS A 62 16.55 1.32 27.47
C HIS A 62 16.19 2.57 26.68
N GLY A 63 14.99 3.12 26.90
CA GLY A 63 14.46 4.29 26.22
C GLY A 63 14.07 5.44 27.16
N GLU A 64 13.24 6.34 26.70
CA GLU A 64 12.80 7.53 27.44
C GLU A 64 11.98 7.15 28.71
N VAL A 65 11.13 6.10 28.61
CA VAL A 65 10.19 5.72 29.67
C VAL A 65 10.81 4.74 30.69
N LYS A 66 11.76 3.94 30.25
CA LYS A 66 12.46 2.96 31.08
C LYS A 66 13.96 3.01 30.80
N SER A 67 14.75 3.04 31.86
CA SER A 67 16.22 3.06 31.82
C SER A 67 16.78 1.93 32.70
N LYS A 68 16.60 0.67 32.29
CA LYS A 68 17.16 -0.46 33.04
C LYS A 68 18.67 -0.36 33.08
N GLY A 69 19.26 -0.49 34.28
CA GLY A 69 20.69 -0.33 34.50
C GLY A 69 21.19 1.09 34.18
N GLY A 70 20.33 2.12 34.34
CA GLY A 70 20.66 3.50 34.04
C GLY A 70 20.80 3.82 32.51
N LEU A 71 20.80 2.78 31.66
CA LEU A 71 21.10 2.92 30.24
C LEU A 71 19.90 3.42 29.44
N GLN A 72 20.15 4.45 28.62
CA GLN A 72 19.21 4.96 27.61
C GLN A 72 19.89 5.04 26.24
N LEU A 73 19.24 4.51 25.21
CA LEU A 73 19.80 4.41 23.85
C LEU A 73 19.08 5.30 22.82
N HIS A 74 18.18 6.19 23.25
CA HIS A 74 17.32 6.97 22.36
C HIS A 74 17.86 8.36 22.01
N THR A 75 18.87 8.88 22.71
CA THR A 75 19.52 10.15 22.40
C THR A 75 21.03 10.01 22.34
N LYS A 76 21.71 10.88 21.57
CA LYS A 76 23.17 10.87 21.46
C LYS A 76 23.82 11.01 22.83
N ALA A 77 23.40 12.00 23.61
CA ALA A 77 23.98 12.25 24.94
C ALA A 77 23.84 11.03 25.86
N ALA A 78 22.67 10.40 25.90
CA ALA A 78 22.40 9.27 26.77
C ALA A 78 23.17 8.00 26.34
N VAL A 79 23.29 7.75 25.04
CA VAL A 79 24.04 6.62 24.48
C VAL A 79 25.49 6.66 24.88
N PHE A 80 26.13 7.83 24.79
CA PHE A 80 27.54 8.01 25.13
C PHE A 80 27.79 8.23 26.63
N ALA A 81 26.74 8.59 27.39
CA ALA A 81 26.84 8.60 28.86
C ALA A 81 26.94 7.18 29.44
N GLY A 82 26.34 6.19 28.77
CA GLY A 82 26.33 4.80 29.21
C GLY A 82 25.25 4.50 30.25
N GLY A 83 25.49 3.50 31.09
CA GLY A 83 24.60 3.07 32.15
C GLY A 83 25.26 3.20 33.55
N ASP A 84 24.65 2.57 34.57
CA ASP A 84 25.11 2.61 35.96
C ASP A 84 26.53 2.05 36.12
N GLU A 85 26.97 1.16 35.23
CA GLU A 85 28.29 0.56 35.22
C GLU A 85 29.32 1.27 34.32
N GLY A 86 28.94 2.38 33.69
CA GLY A 86 29.78 3.17 32.81
C GLY A 86 29.43 3.08 31.33
N PRO A 87 30.35 3.52 30.42
CA PRO A 87 30.13 3.52 28.99
C PRO A 87 29.87 2.13 28.42
N VAL A 88 28.84 1.98 27.62
CA VAL A 88 28.48 0.70 26.97
C VAL A 88 28.90 0.67 25.49
N ILE A 89 29.28 1.79 24.92
CA ILE A 89 29.77 1.93 23.55
C ILE A 89 31.09 2.71 23.59
N LEU A 90 32.11 2.08 23.03
CA LEU A 90 33.42 2.70 22.82
C LEU A 90 33.58 2.96 21.31
N PRO A 91 33.45 4.23 20.86
CA PRO A 91 33.53 4.56 19.45
C PRO A 91 34.85 4.08 18.81
N GLY A 92 34.76 3.30 17.74
CA GLY A 92 35.90 2.73 17.04
C GLY A 92 36.41 1.41 17.62
N ASP A 93 35.87 0.96 18.77
CA ASP A 93 36.31 -0.24 19.45
C ASP A 93 35.13 -1.19 19.78
N PRO A 94 34.70 -2.00 18.82
CA PRO A 94 33.60 -2.95 19.05
C PRO A 94 33.96 -4.08 20.01
N ASP A 95 35.24 -4.49 20.07
CA ASP A 95 35.68 -5.63 20.85
C ASP A 95 35.57 -5.34 22.37
N HIS A 96 35.77 -4.10 22.77
CA HIS A 96 35.65 -3.68 24.18
C HIS A 96 34.31 -2.96 24.47
N SER A 97 33.42 -2.84 23.50
CA SER A 97 32.09 -2.26 23.70
C SER A 97 31.14 -3.26 24.35
N GLU A 98 30.66 -2.93 25.55
CA GLU A 98 29.72 -3.77 26.32
C GLU A 98 28.42 -4.08 25.57
N LEU A 99 27.95 -3.14 24.77
CA LEU A 99 26.82 -3.36 23.86
C LEU A 99 27.07 -4.56 22.93
N ILE A 100 28.24 -4.58 22.26
CA ILE A 100 28.59 -5.64 21.31
C ILE A 100 28.80 -6.96 22.06
N ARG A 101 29.49 -6.91 23.16
CA ARG A 101 29.68 -8.10 24.01
C ARG A 101 28.33 -8.76 24.36
N ARG A 102 27.34 -8.00 24.86
CA ARG A 102 26.04 -8.54 25.30
C ARG A 102 25.19 -9.08 24.16
N ILE A 103 25.19 -8.45 22.99
CA ILE A 103 24.39 -8.92 21.86
C ILE A 103 24.99 -10.12 21.12
N THR A 104 26.27 -10.42 21.35
CA THR A 104 27.00 -11.56 20.75
C THR A 104 27.13 -12.77 21.69
N LEU A 105 26.74 -12.68 22.96
CA LEU A 105 26.72 -13.79 23.89
C LEU A 105 25.83 -14.93 23.36
N PRO A 106 26.12 -16.19 23.77
CA PRO A 106 25.26 -17.32 23.46
C PRO A 106 23.83 -17.11 23.96
N HIS A 107 22.86 -17.54 23.16
CA HIS A 107 21.46 -17.49 23.56
C HIS A 107 21.22 -18.28 24.83
N GLY A 108 20.59 -17.68 25.82
CA GLY A 108 20.39 -18.26 27.15
C GLY A 108 21.41 -17.80 28.21
N HIS A 109 22.46 -17.07 27.81
CA HIS A 109 23.34 -16.43 28.78
C HIS A 109 22.59 -15.35 29.56
N LYS A 110 22.78 -15.25 30.88
CA LYS A 110 22.05 -14.32 31.76
C LYS A 110 22.20 -12.85 31.38
N GLU A 111 23.28 -12.50 30.72
CA GLU A 111 23.60 -11.14 30.28
C GLU A 111 23.30 -10.90 28.78
N TYR A 112 22.79 -11.91 28.06
CA TYR A 112 22.42 -11.74 26.66
C TYR A 112 21.34 -10.66 26.49
N MET A 113 21.52 -9.79 25.48
CA MET A 113 20.55 -8.75 25.10
C MET A 113 20.13 -8.92 23.64
N PRO A 114 18.83 -8.70 23.34
CA PRO A 114 17.74 -8.36 24.26
C PRO A 114 17.30 -9.55 25.13
N SER A 115 17.09 -9.30 26.42
CA SER A 115 16.69 -10.34 27.39
C SER A 115 15.25 -10.82 27.21
N LYS A 116 14.41 -10.06 26.51
CA LYS A 116 13.00 -10.33 26.18
C LYS A 116 12.70 -9.87 24.77
N GLY A 117 11.72 -10.51 24.13
CA GLY A 117 11.30 -10.17 22.77
C GLY A 117 12.10 -10.92 21.70
N GLU A 118 12.01 -10.39 20.47
CA GLU A 118 12.69 -10.95 19.31
C GLU A 118 14.20 -10.74 19.39
N LYS A 119 14.97 -11.77 19.02
CA LYS A 119 16.42 -11.72 19.00
C LYS A 119 16.93 -10.96 17.78
N LEU A 120 18.13 -10.40 17.90
CA LEU A 120 18.78 -9.76 16.75
C LEU A 120 19.17 -10.79 15.68
N SER A 121 18.96 -10.46 14.42
CA SER A 121 19.51 -11.24 13.31
C SER A 121 21.04 -11.08 13.22
N LYS A 122 21.69 -11.99 12.49
CA LYS A 122 23.15 -11.89 12.25
C LYS A 122 23.52 -10.59 11.53
N GLU A 123 22.68 -10.15 10.62
CA GLU A 123 22.85 -8.92 9.87
C GLU A 123 22.71 -7.69 10.77
N GLN A 124 21.73 -7.69 11.69
CA GLN A 124 21.56 -6.61 12.66
C GLN A 124 22.75 -6.51 13.62
N VAL A 125 23.26 -7.64 14.10
CA VAL A 125 24.50 -7.68 14.93
C VAL A 125 25.68 -7.12 14.12
N LYS A 126 25.86 -7.55 12.87
CA LYS A 126 26.91 -7.04 11.98
C LYS A 126 26.80 -5.54 11.72
N THR A 127 25.59 -5.03 11.58
CA THR A 127 25.33 -3.59 11.40
C THR A 127 25.78 -2.81 12.65
N LEU A 128 25.44 -3.28 13.85
CA LEU A 128 25.85 -2.63 15.10
C LEU A 128 27.37 -2.67 15.29
N ILE A 129 28.03 -3.78 14.96
CA ILE A 129 29.50 -3.88 14.98
C ILE A 129 30.09 -2.82 14.05
N LYS A 130 29.68 -2.78 12.79
CA LYS A 130 30.15 -1.78 11.81
C LYS A 130 29.89 -0.35 12.26
N TRP A 131 28.75 -0.09 12.90
CA TRP A 131 28.42 1.22 13.41
C TRP A 131 29.39 1.66 14.51
N VAL A 132 29.73 0.75 15.44
CA VAL A 132 30.75 1.03 16.48
C VAL A 132 32.12 1.20 15.85
N GLU A 133 32.55 0.32 14.92
CA GLU A 133 33.82 0.39 14.17
C GLU A 133 34.00 1.75 13.47
N ALA A 134 32.91 2.27 12.87
CA ALA A 134 32.90 3.56 12.19
C ALA A 134 32.91 4.77 13.16
N GLY A 135 33.14 4.54 14.46
CA GLY A 135 33.16 5.59 15.48
C GLY A 135 31.79 5.93 16.04
N ALA A 136 30.84 5.02 15.94
CA ALA A 136 29.45 5.20 16.37
C ALA A 136 28.83 6.53 15.87
N PRO A 137 28.82 6.78 14.55
CA PRO A 137 28.40 8.06 13.98
C PRO A 137 26.99 8.42 14.44
N TRP A 138 26.84 9.63 15.00
CA TRP A 138 25.57 10.15 15.45
C TRP A 138 25.51 11.66 15.12
N PRO A 139 24.80 12.07 14.09
CA PRO A 139 24.76 13.47 13.66
C PRO A 139 24.17 14.36 14.75
N ASP A 140 24.72 15.56 14.88
CA ASP A 140 24.27 16.57 15.85
C ASP A 140 22.91 17.18 15.48
N ASN A 141 22.50 17.08 14.23
CA ASN A 141 21.20 17.50 13.76
C ASN A 141 20.12 16.52 14.24
N LEU A 142 19.47 16.86 15.35
CA LEU A 142 18.32 16.13 15.92
C LEU A 142 17.12 15.98 14.96
N ASN A 143 17.18 16.53 13.75
CA ASN A 143 16.14 16.41 12.73
C ASN A 143 16.19 15.12 11.92
N THR A 144 17.19 14.28 12.09
CA THR A 144 17.27 12.97 11.42
C THR A 144 16.46 11.95 12.21
N SER A 145 15.17 11.92 12.01
CA SER A 145 14.30 10.86 12.51
C SER A 145 14.71 9.53 11.92
N ILE A 146 14.75 8.48 12.74
CA ILE A 146 14.91 7.10 12.26
C ILE A 146 13.62 6.54 11.66
N TYR A 147 12.50 7.20 11.94
CA TYR A 147 11.17 6.81 11.49
C TYR A 147 10.69 7.60 10.27
N ARG A 148 11.24 8.81 10.05
CA ARG A 148 10.84 9.69 8.96
C ARG A 148 11.96 9.78 7.94
N LEU A 149 12.12 8.72 7.16
CA LEU A 149 13.19 8.60 6.16
C LEU A 149 12.84 9.31 4.86
N ALA A 150 11.54 9.36 4.53
CA ALA A 150 11.07 9.98 3.30
C ALA A 150 11.10 11.52 3.38
N PRO A 151 11.49 12.21 2.30
CA PRO A 151 11.48 13.67 2.23
C PRO A 151 10.04 14.20 2.34
N PHE A 152 9.88 15.40 2.98
CA PHE A 152 8.56 16.02 3.07
C PHE A 152 8.15 16.70 1.76
N GLU A 153 9.06 17.50 1.18
CA GLU A 153 8.77 18.33 0.02
C GLU A 153 8.68 17.54 -1.28
N ASN A 154 7.96 18.09 -2.25
CA ASN A 154 7.92 17.55 -3.60
C ASN A 154 9.32 17.60 -4.23
N ARG A 155 9.69 16.53 -4.91
CA ARG A 155 10.96 16.38 -5.62
C ARG A 155 10.68 15.93 -7.04
N LEU A 156 11.37 16.52 -8.02
CA LEU A 156 11.34 16.06 -9.42
C LEU A 156 12.62 15.29 -9.75
N PRO A 157 12.63 13.97 -9.69
CA PRO A 157 13.74 13.17 -10.16
C PRO A 157 13.91 13.28 -11.67
N LYS A 158 15.14 13.18 -12.12
CA LYS A 158 15.43 13.09 -13.56
C LYS A 158 14.92 11.78 -14.11
N VAL A 159 14.06 11.84 -15.13
CA VAL A 159 13.59 10.65 -15.85
C VAL A 159 14.79 9.96 -16.50
N PRO A 160 14.96 8.64 -16.33
CA PRO A 160 16.01 7.89 -16.99
C PRO A 160 15.92 8.02 -18.52
N ALA A 161 17.06 7.88 -19.22
CA ALA A 161 17.08 7.93 -20.68
C ALA A 161 16.21 6.81 -21.28
N ALA A 162 15.51 7.14 -22.37
CA ALA A 162 14.73 6.15 -23.12
C ALA A 162 15.62 5.06 -23.67
N ARG A 163 15.24 3.80 -23.44
CA ARG A 163 15.95 2.61 -23.95
C ARG A 163 14.97 1.45 -24.12
N ASN A 164 15.38 0.41 -24.81
CA ASN A 164 14.57 -0.81 -25.01
C ASN A 164 13.18 -0.55 -25.63
N GLY A 165 13.01 0.54 -26.40
CA GLY A 165 11.72 0.93 -26.99
C GLY A 165 10.69 1.47 -25.98
N LEU A 166 11.06 1.67 -24.71
CA LEU A 166 10.22 2.21 -23.68
C LEU A 166 10.13 3.74 -23.79
N SER A 167 8.94 4.29 -23.65
CA SER A 167 8.68 5.75 -23.71
C SER A 167 7.90 6.29 -22.50
N ASN A 168 7.11 5.44 -21.82
CA ASN A 168 6.40 5.85 -20.63
C ASN A 168 7.40 6.06 -19.48
N PRO A 169 7.43 7.24 -18.84
CA PRO A 169 8.36 7.51 -17.75
C PRO A 169 8.34 6.49 -16.60
N ILE A 170 7.15 5.96 -16.27
CA ILE A 170 7.02 4.89 -15.26
C ILE A 170 7.87 3.69 -15.64
N ASP A 171 7.79 3.27 -16.90
CA ASP A 171 8.56 2.12 -17.39
C ASP A 171 10.07 2.39 -17.39
N LEU A 172 10.49 3.64 -17.62
CA LEU A 172 11.92 3.99 -17.60
C LEU A 172 12.52 3.90 -16.19
N PHE A 173 11.77 4.30 -15.15
CA PHE A 173 12.19 4.08 -13.76
C PHE A 173 12.21 2.59 -13.42
N VAL A 174 11.17 1.85 -13.79
CA VAL A 174 11.11 0.40 -13.56
C VAL A 174 12.24 -0.32 -14.31
N ASP A 175 12.57 0.08 -15.53
CA ASP A 175 13.65 -0.51 -16.30
C ASP A 175 15.02 -0.31 -15.63
N LYS A 176 15.29 0.90 -15.12
CA LYS A 176 16.48 1.19 -14.31
C LYS A 176 16.53 0.32 -13.04
N TYR A 177 15.37 0.14 -12.38
CA TYR A 177 15.26 -0.71 -11.21
C TYR A 177 15.48 -2.19 -11.55
N TYR A 178 14.92 -2.67 -12.66
CA TYR A 178 15.11 -4.04 -13.15
C TYR A 178 16.58 -4.34 -13.46
N GLU A 179 17.28 -3.41 -14.14
CA GLU A 179 18.71 -3.53 -14.39
C GLU A 179 19.50 -3.68 -13.08
N LYS A 180 19.25 -2.81 -12.10
CA LYS A 180 19.91 -2.84 -10.78
C LYS A 180 19.71 -4.17 -10.06
N ASN A 181 18.54 -4.79 -10.21
CA ASN A 181 18.16 -6.02 -9.51
C ASN A 181 18.29 -7.28 -10.39
N ASN A 182 18.92 -7.21 -11.56
CA ASN A 182 19.09 -8.31 -12.53
C ASN A 182 17.75 -8.96 -12.94
N LEU A 183 16.68 -8.15 -13.04
CA LEU A 183 15.37 -8.57 -13.51
C LEU A 183 15.20 -8.33 -15.01
N LYS A 184 14.27 -9.06 -15.61
CA LYS A 184 13.97 -8.94 -17.04
C LYS A 184 12.49 -8.65 -17.26
N TRP A 185 12.21 -7.84 -18.27
CA TRP A 185 10.88 -7.67 -18.80
C TRP A 185 10.33 -9.00 -19.33
N LYS A 186 9.04 -9.21 -19.14
CA LYS A 186 8.30 -10.33 -19.72
C LYS A 186 7.51 -9.83 -20.92
N GLU A 187 7.02 -10.72 -21.75
CA GLU A 187 6.05 -10.36 -22.78
C GLU A 187 4.75 -9.86 -22.13
N PRO A 188 4.14 -8.79 -22.68
CA PRO A 188 2.84 -8.32 -22.20
C PRO A 188 1.79 -9.42 -22.26
N VAL A 189 0.79 -9.35 -21.38
CA VAL A 189 -0.36 -10.24 -21.44
C VAL A 189 -1.12 -10.08 -22.77
N ASP A 190 -1.80 -11.16 -23.20
CA ASP A 190 -2.67 -11.11 -24.37
C ASP A 190 -3.81 -10.09 -24.23
N ASP A 191 -4.42 -9.73 -25.33
CA ASP A 191 -5.46 -8.71 -25.35
C ASP A 191 -6.73 -9.11 -24.59
N ARG A 192 -7.02 -10.39 -24.49
CA ARG A 192 -8.16 -10.90 -23.72
C ARG A 192 -7.95 -10.69 -22.22
N LEU A 193 -6.77 -10.99 -21.72
CA LEU A 193 -6.42 -10.72 -20.33
C LEU A 193 -6.34 -9.21 -20.05
N PHE A 194 -5.77 -8.44 -20.99
CA PHE A 194 -5.65 -6.99 -20.85
C PHE A 194 -7.03 -6.31 -20.73
N ILE A 195 -7.96 -6.58 -21.67
CA ILE A 195 -9.29 -5.95 -21.62
C ILE A 195 -10.04 -6.32 -20.34
N ARG A 196 -9.99 -7.60 -19.90
CA ARG A 196 -10.60 -8.04 -18.66
C ARG A 196 -10.01 -7.29 -17.46
N ARG A 197 -8.68 -7.19 -17.37
CA ARG A 197 -7.98 -6.50 -16.30
C ARG A 197 -8.38 -5.03 -16.21
N VAL A 198 -8.30 -4.30 -17.30
CA VAL A 198 -8.57 -2.86 -17.29
C VAL A 198 -10.06 -2.53 -17.06
N PHE A 199 -11.00 -3.37 -17.53
CA PHE A 199 -12.42 -3.21 -17.21
C PHE A 199 -12.68 -3.37 -15.71
N LEU A 200 -12.09 -4.39 -15.08
CA LEU A 200 -12.22 -4.61 -13.64
C LEU A 200 -11.57 -3.49 -12.83
N ASP A 201 -10.41 -3.00 -13.25
CA ASP A 201 -9.68 -1.96 -12.51
C ASP A 201 -10.31 -0.57 -12.66
N VAL A 202 -10.88 -0.24 -13.81
CA VAL A 202 -11.46 1.09 -14.06
C VAL A 202 -12.94 1.15 -13.73
N LEU A 203 -13.71 0.12 -14.10
CA LEU A 203 -15.17 0.11 -14.00
C LEU A 203 -15.72 -0.88 -12.98
N GLY A 204 -14.89 -1.83 -12.50
CA GLY A 204 -15.31 -2.90 -11.61
C GLY A 204 -16.30 -3.89 -12.25
N LEU A 205 -16.30 -3.99 -13.56
CA LEU A 205 -17.19 -4.84 -14.37
C LEU A 205 -16.37 -5.70 -15.32
N LEU A 206 -16.96 -6.77 -15.81
CA LEU A 206 -16.41 -7.55 -16.92
C LEU A 206 -16.70 -6.83 -18.26
N PRO A 207 -15.86 -7.01 -19.30
CA PRO A 207 -16.25 -6.63 -20.64
C PRO A 207 -17.42 -7.50 -21.11
N THR A 208 -18.36 -6.91 -21.84
CA THR A 208 -19.39 -7.70 -22.53
C THR A 208 -18.77 -8.51 -23.69
N PRO A 209 -19.40 -9.62 -24.13
CA PRO A 209 -18.90 -10.37 -25.30
C PRO A 209 -18.69 -9.52 -26.55
N ASP A 210 -19.55 -8.52 -26.78
CA ASP A 210 -19.42 -7.61 -27.91
C ASP A 210 -18.24 -6.64 -27.76
N GLU A 211 -18.05 -6.06 -26.56
CA GLU A 211 -16.88 -5.20 -26.27
C GLU A 211 -15.58 -5.98 -26.43
N LEU A 212 -15.54 -7.22 -25.91
CA LEU A 212 -14.41 -8.12 -26.05
C LEU A 212 -14.13 -8.43 -27.52
N THR A 213 -15.13 -8.89 -28.26
CA THR A 213 -14.98 -9.26 -29.68
C THR A 213 -14.51 -8.08 -30.53
N THR A 214 -15.09 -6.91 -30.31
CA THR A 214 -14.70 -5.66 -31.01
C THR A 214 -13.26 -5.31 -30.73
N PHE A 215 -12.82 -5.39 -29.46
CA PHE A 215 -11.44 -5.08 -29.08
C PHE A 215 -10.44 -6.09 -29.67
N LEU A 216 -10.74 -7.39 -29.61
CA LEU A 216 -9.86 -8.42 -30.15
C LEU A 216 -9.68 -8.33 -31.66
N LYS A 217 -10.72 -7.94 -32.41
CA LYS A 217 -10.67 -7.77 -33.86
C LYS A 217 -9.97 -6.49 -34.32
N SER A 218 -9.74 -5.54 -33.41
CA SER A 218 -9.10 -4.26 -33.75
C SER A 218 -7.60 -4.47 -34.04
N GLU A 219 -7.15 -4.02 -35.19
CA GLU A 219 -5.73 -4.02 -35.60
C GLU A 219 -5.02 -2.68 -35.27
N ASN A 220 -5.73 -1.74 -34.62
CA ASN A 220 -5.14 -0.46 -34.26
C ASN A 220 -4.01 -0.63 -33.23
N PRO A 221 -2.78 -0.18 -33.52
CA PRO A 221 -1.65 -0.30 -32.61
C PRO A 221 -1.86 0.44 -31.27
N ARG A 222 -2.74 1.44 -31.22
CA ARG A 222 -3.11 2.19 -30.01
C ARG A 222 -4.40 1.70 -29.37
N LYS A 223 -4.90 0.51 -29.71
CA LYS A 223 -6.19 0.02 -29.21
C LYS A 223 -6.26 -0.09 -27.69
N ARG A 224 -5.15 -0.40 -27.03
CA ARG A 224 -5.06 -0.49 -25.56
C ARG A 224 -5.20 0.89 -24.91
N ASP A 225 -4.49 1.90 -25.42
CA ASP A 225 -4.60 3.27 -24.93
C ASP A 225 -6.03 3.82 -25.15
N GLN A 226 -6.56 3.64 -26.36
CA GLN A 226 -7.92 4.07 -26.69
C GLN A 226 -8.98 3.39 -25.82
N LEU A 227 -8.77 2.12 -25.46
CA LEU A 227 -9.64 1.42 -24.51
C LEU A 227 -9.59 2.07 -23.13
N ILE A 228 -8.40 2.34 -22.59
CA ILE A 228 -8.25 3.01 -21.30
C ILE A 228 -8.95 4.36 -21.30
N GLU A 229 -8.70 5.20 -22.33
CA GLU A 229 -9.36 6.52 -22.50
C GLU A 229 -10.89 6.38 -22.50
N LYS A 230 -11.41 5.44 -23.28
CA LYS A 230 -12.85 5.16 -23.37
C LYS A 230 -13.46 4.72 -22.05
N LEU A 231 -12.76 3.92 -21.27
CA LEU A 231 -13.26 3.45 -19.98
C LEU A 231 -13.23 4.57 -18.94
N LEU A 232 -12.17 5.37 -18.89
CA LEU A 232 -12.06 6.52 -17.99
C LEU A 232 -13.09 7.61 -18.30
N ALA A 233 -13.56 7.69 -19.54
CA ALA A 233 -14.63 8.61 -19.95
C ALA A 233 -16.05 8.11 -19.60
N LYS A 234 -16.22 6.90 -19.07
CA LYS A 234 -17.51 6.39 -18.57
C LYS A 234 -17.81 6.89 -17.16
N ASP A 235 -17.93 8.20 -16.98
CA ASP A 235 -17.96 8.91 -15.69
C ASP A 235 -18.87 8.29 -14.63
N THR A 236 -20.11 7.96 -14.99
CA THR A 236 -21.10 7.36 -14.08
C THR A 236 -20.65 5.99 -13.58
N ILE A 237 -20.18 5.11 -14.48
CA ILE A 237 -19.80 3.74 -14.12
C ILE A 237 -18.48 3.75 -13.35
N TYR A 238 -17.55 4.61 -13.75
CA TYR A 238 -16.32 4.89 -13.04
C TYR A 238 -16.62 5.34 -11.61
N ALA A 239 -17.45 6.35 -11.42
CA ALA A 239 -17.82 6.85 -10.10
C ALA A 239 -18.46 5.77 -9.23
N GLN A 240 -19.38 4.96 -9.76
CA GLN A 240 -19.99 3.84 -9.05
C GLN A 240 -18.95 2.82 -8.55
N HIS A 241 -17.93 2.52 -9.35
CA HIS A 241 -16.87 1.61 -8.95
C HIS A 241 -15.96 2.23 -7.87
N TRP A 242 -15.49 3.45 -8.12
CA TRP A 242 -14.51 4.10 -7.25
C TRP A 242 -15.10 4.59 -5.92
N LEU A 243 -16.43 4.65 -5.78
CA LEU A 243 -17.08 4.82 -4.47
C LEU A 243 -16.59 3.80 -3.44
N THR A 244 -16.31 2.56 -3.86
CA THR A 244 -15.79 1.52 -2.96
C THR A 244 -14.48 1.94 -2.32
N PHE A 245 -13.50 2.35 -3.14
CA PHE A 245 -12.20 2.82 -2.67
C PHE A 245 -12.32 4.03 -1.73
N TRP A 246 -13.06 5.04 -2.15
CA TRP A 246 -13.21 6.27 -1.37
C TRP A 246 -14.03 6.06 -0.10
N ASN A 247 -15.06 5.22 -0.11
CA ASN A 247 -15.84 4.89 1.08
C ASN A 247 -14.97 4.15 2.12
N ASP A 248 -14.12 3.23 1.69
CA ASP A 248 -13.20 2.52 2.60
C ASP A 248 -12.16 3.50 3.18
N LEU A 249 -11.62 4.38 2.34
CA LEU A 249 -10.61 5.36 2.74
C LEU A 249 -11.18 6.43 3.69
N LEU A 250 -12.37 6.94 3.40
CA LEU A 250 -13.00 8.02 4.16
C LEU A 250 -13.89 7.52 5.30
N ARG A 251 -13.96 6.22 5.55
CA ARG A 251 -14.82 5.60 6.57
C ARG A 251 -16.30 5.92 6.34
N ASN A 252 -16.71 6.16 5.10
CA ASN A 252 -18.08 6.47 4.73
C ASN A 252 -18.86 5.19 4.45
N ASP A 253 -20.02 5.02 5.10
CA ASP A 253 -20.87 3.84 4.91
C ASP A 253 -22.35 4.22 4.98
N TYR A 254 -23.20 3.35 4.45
CA TYR A 254 -24.67 3.57 4.38
C TYR A 254 -25.38 3.21 5.68
N THR A 255 -24.74 2.48 6.59
CA THR A 255 -25.27 2.10 7.90
C THR A 255 -24.24 2.26 9.00
N GLY A 256 -24.70 2.53 10.23
CA GLY A 256 -23.89 2.37 11.43
C GLY A 256 -24.02 0.96 12.00
N THR A 257 -23.08 0.56 12.84
CA THR A 257 -23.26 -0.54 13.79
C THR A 257 -24.11 -0.08 14.97
N GLY A 258 -24.62 -0.99 15.80
CA GLY A 258 -25.50 -0.68 16.92
C GLY A 258 -24.96 0.34 17.94
N TYR A 259 -23.65 0.59 17.96
CA TYR A 259 -22.95 1.54 18.83
C TYR A 259 -22.69 2.91 18.18
N ILE A 260 -23.10 3.12 16.93
CA ILE A 260 -22.86 4.35 16.17
C ILE A 260 -24.19 5.07 15.94
N THR A 261 -24.24 6.37 16.26
CA THR A 261 -25.46 7.18 16.16
C THR A 261 -25.79 7.72 14.77
N GLY A 262 -24.97 7.44 13.76
CA GLY A 262 -25.25 7.85 12.37
C GLY A 262 -24.13 8.70 11.75
N GLY A 263 -24.42 9.36 10.64
CA GLY A 263 -23.52 10.33 9.99
C GLY A 263 -22.53 9.75 8.97
N ARG A 264 -22.39 8.44 8.86
CA ARG A 264 -21.37 7.79 8.02
C ARG A 264 -21.63 7.86 6.52
N SER A 265 -22.87 8.06 6.11
CA SER A 265 -23.24 8.17 4.67
C SER A 265 -23.45 9.61 4.20
N SER A 266 -23.17 10.59 5.04
CA SER A 266 -23.54 11.99 4.78
C SER A 266 -22.81 12.63 3.61
N ILE A 267 -21.61 12.11 3.24
CA ILE A 267 -20.85 12.63 2.10
C ILE A 267 -21.09 11.89 0.78
N THR A 268 -21.93 10.85 0.79
CA THR A 268 -22.10 9.98 -0.40
C THR A 268 -22.53 10.73 -1.68
N PRO A 269 -23.54 11.62 -1.66
CA PRO A 269 -23.93 12.36 -2.86
C PRO A 269 -22.83 13.28 -3.36
N TRP A 270 -22.18 14.00 -2.46
CA TRP A 270 -21.08 14.89 -2.77
C TRP A 270 -19.87 14.13 -3.36
N LEU A 271 -19.54 12.98 -2.77
CA LEU A 271 -18.43 12.13 -3.21
C LEU A 271 -18.72 11.59 -4.62
N TYR A 272 -19.91 11.06 -4.85
CA TYR A 272 -20.34 10.57 -6.15
C TYR A 272 -20.25 11.65 -7.23
N GLU A 273 -20.77 12.85 -6.95
CA GLU A 273 -20.68 13.99 -7.85
C GLU A 273 -19.22 14.39 -8.12
N SER A 274 -18.39 14.41 -7.09
CA SER A 274 -16.95 14.71 -7.21
C SER A 274 -16.23 13.74 -8.14
N LEU A 275 -16.54 12.44 -8.03
CA LEU A 275 -15.99 11.41 -8.89
C LEU A 275 -16.51 11.48 -10.33
N THR A 276 -17.81 11.71 -10.50
CA THR A 276 -18.43 11.85 -11.82
C THR A 276 -17.87 13.06 -12.60
N LYS A 277 -17.62 14.16 -11.90
CA LYS A 277 -17.04 15.39 -12.48
C LYS A 277 -15.51 15.38 -12.56
N ASN A 278 -14.87 14.29 -12.19
CA ASN A 278 -13.40 14.20 -12.09
C ASN A 278 -12.80 15.38 -11.33
N LYS A 279 -13.39 15.73 -10.16
CA LYS A 279 -12.89 16.82 -9.33
C LYS A 279 -11.44 16.57 -8.96
N SER A 280 -10.59 17.57 -9.04
CA SER A 280 -9.16 17.45 -8.70
C SER A 280 -8.95 17.04 -7.24
N TYR A 281 -7.90 16.25 -6.99
CA TYR A 281 -7.67 15.67 -5.68
C TYR A 281 -7.44 16.72 -4.59
N ASP A 282 -6.72 17.80 -4.88
CA ASP A 282 -6.53 18.94 -3.97
C ASP A 282 -7.85 19.58 -3.58
N SER A 283 -8.78 19.77 -4.55
CA SER A 283 -10.13 20.27 -4.28
C SER A 283 -10.96 19.32 -3.42
N ILE A 284 -10.84 18.00 -3.64
CA ILE A 284 -11.47 16.99 -2.79
C ILE A 284 -10.93 17.11 -1.35
N VAL A 285 -9.62 17.16 -1.19
CA VAL A 285 -8.96 17.30 0.13
C VAL A 285 -9.39 18.59 0.82
N HIS A 286 -9.34 19.72 0.10
CA HIS A 286 -9.74 21.02 0.64
C HIS A 286 -11.19 20.99 1.16
N GLN A 287 -12.13 20.46 0.37
CA GLN A 287 -13.55 20.41 0.73
C GLN A 287 -13.88 19.38 1.83
N LEU A 288 -13.04 18.38 2.05
CA LEU A 288 -13.19 17.45 3.18
C LEU A 288 -12.68 18.03 4.49
N ILE A 289 -11.70 18.93 4.46
CA ILE A 289 -11.09 19.53 5.66
C ILE A 289 -11.77 20.85 6.03
N SER A 290 -12.06 21.71 5.04
CA SER A 290 -12.86 22.94 5.18
C SER A 290 -14.21 22.72 4.49
N PRO A 291 -15.14 22.00 5.14
CA PRO A 291 -16.29 21.47 4.47
C PRO A 291 -17.43 22.47 4.29
N SER A 292 -18.17 22.28 3.19
CA SER A 292 -19.59 22.67 3.12
C SER A 292 -20.46 21.67 3.89
N GLU A 293 -21.75 21.95 4.01
CA GLU A 293 -22.69 21.02 4.63
C GLU A 293 -22.63 19.62 3.98
N ALA A 294 -22.48 19.56 2.66
CA ALA A 294 -22.48 18.32 1.89
C ALA A 294 -21.24 17.43 2.13
N SER A 295 -20.09 18.01 2.54
CA SER A 295 -18.83 17.29 2.76
C SER A 295 -18.42 17.17 4.24
N ALA A 296 -19.20 17.75 5.17
CA ALA A 296 -18.86 17.82 6.59
C ALA A 296 -18.79 16.47 7.31
N GLY A 297 -19.39 15.44 6.75
CA GLY A 297 -19.46 14.12 7.39
C GLY A 297 -18.09 13.49 7.65
N PHE A 298 -17.07 13.82 6.87
CA PHE A 298 -15.71 13.29 7.05
C PHE A 298 -15.08 13.74 8.38
N ILE A 299 -15.09 15.04 8.68
CA ILE A 299 -14.53 15.58 9.93
C ILE A 299 -15.46 15.49 11.12
N LYS A 300 -16.77 15.34 10.89
CA LYS A 300 -17.73 15.06 11.98
C LYS A 300 -17.49 13.69 12.62
N GLY A 301 -16.82 12.79 11.92
CA GLY A 301 -16.42 11.50 12.43
C GLY A 301 -17.56 10.56 12.81
N ILE A 302 -17.19 9.48 13.47
CA ILE A 302 -18.12 8.49 14.01
C ILE A 302 -18.55 8.94 15.40
N GLN A 303 -19.85 9.06 15.61
CA GLN A 303 -20.41 9.36 16.93
C GLN A 303 -20.76 8.05 17.65
N TRP A 304 -19.96 7.70 18.62
CA TRP A 304 -20.16 6.51 19.45
C TRP A 304 -21.20 6.77 20.53
N ARG A 305 -21.93 5.73 20.92
CA ARG A 305 -22.85 5.78 22.07
C ARG A 305 -22.11 5.40 23.35
N GLY A 306 -22.55 5.99 24.50
CA GLY A 306 -21.99 5.69 25.82
C GLY A 306 -20.66 6.41 26.11
N THR A 307 -19.95 5.93 27.12
CA THR A 307 -18.66 6.48 27.50
C THR A 307 -17.60 6.11 26.48
N ILE A 308 -16.91 7.12 25.96
CA ILE A 308 -15.84 6.96 24.96
C ILE A 308 -14.51 7.35 25.58
N ASN A 309 -13.44 6.71 25.17
CA ASN A 309 -12.09 7.11 25.57
C ASN A 309 -11.65 8.39 24.81
N ALA A 310 -10.61 9.04 25.32
CA ALA A 310 -10.13 10.30 24.78
C ALA A 310 -9.71 10.19 23.30
N SER A 311 -9.21 9.04 22.87
CA SER A 311 -8.81 8.80 21.47
C SER A 311 -9.99 8.65 20.49
N GLN A 312 -11.21 8.47 21.01
CA GLN A 312 -12.45 8.36 20.23
C GLN A 312 -13.26 9.65 20.17
N ARG A 313 -12.80 10.72 20.82
CA ARG A 313 -13.44 12.04 20.70
C ARG A 313 -13.42 12.49 19.24
N VAL A 314 -14.44 13.24 18.84
CA VAL A 314 -14.63 13.63 17.43
C VAL A 314 -13.42 14.40 16.86
N GLU A 315 -12.85 15.29 17.64
CA GLU A 315 -11.67 16.10 17.27
C GLU A 315 -10.44 15.22 17.04
N MET A 316 -10.22 14.24 17.93
CA MET A 316 -9.12 13.30 17.81
C MET A 316 -9.35 12.35 16.63
N GLN A 317 -10.57 11.91 16.38
CA GLN A 317 -10.90 11.13 15.17
C GLN A 317 -10.65 11.95 13.91
N ALA A 318 -11.01 13.23 13.85
CA ALA A 318 -10.76 14.10 12.73
C ALA A 318 -9.24 14.22 12.46
N ALA A 319 -8.45 14.46 13.51
CA ALA A 319 -6.99 14.50 13.42
C ALA A 319 -6.39 13.18 12.91
N GLN A 320 -6.80 12.04 13.48
CA GLN A 320 -6.35 10.71 13.04
C GLN A 320 -6.72 10.44 11.58
N ASN A 321 -7.95 10.75 11.16
CA ASN A 321 -8.43 10.53 9.80
C ASN A 321 -7.67 11.42 8.80
N VAL A 322 -7.52 12.71 9.08
CA VAL A 322 -6.78 13.64 8.21
C VAL A 322 -5.31 13.20 8.10
N ALA A 323 -4.68 12.87 9.21
CA ALA A 323 -3.30 12.40 9.22
C ALA A 323 -3.13 11.09 8.43
N GLN A 324 -4.00 10.10 8.63
CA GLN A 324 -3.91 8.82 7.96
C GLN A 324 -4.27 8.93 6.47
N VAL A 325 -5.38 9.58 6.14
CA VAL A 325 -5.89 9.65 4.77
C VAL A 325 -5.02 10.53 3.88
N PHE A 326 -4.61 11.70 4.36
CA PHE A 326 -3.93 12.69 3.51
C PHE A 326 -2.42 12.75 3.70
N LEU A 327 -1.91 12.34 4.87
CA LEU A 327 -0.49 12.37 5.15
C LEU A 327 0.14 10.99 5.33
N GLY A 328 -0.64 9.90 5.22
CA GLY A 328 -0.16 8.54 5.38
C GLY A 328 0.51 8.31 6.73
N LEU A 329 -0.12 8.76 7.79
CA LEU A 329 0.44 8.78 9.13
C LEU A 329 -0.58 8.28 10.16
N ASN A 330 -0.24 7.24 10.90
CA ASN A 330 -1.12 6.69 11.92
C ASN A 330 -0.84 7.32 13.30
N LEU A 331 -1.77 8.14 13.78
CA LEU A 331 -1.69 8.79 15.10
C LEU A 331 -2.35 8.01 16.24
N LYS A 332 -2.87 6.79 16.02
CA LYS A 332 -3.62 6.06 17.06
C LYS A 332 -2.83 5.86 18.36
N CYS A 333 -1.56 5.45 18.27
CA CYS A 333 -0.72 5.32 19.48
C CYS A 333 -0.49 6.68 20.14
N ALA A 334 -0.16 7.71 19.35
CA ALA A 334 0.10 9.05 19.85
C ALA A 334 -1.13 9.74 20.46
N SER A 335 -2.34 9.28 20.17
CA SER A 335 -3.56 9.82 20.77
C SER A 335 -3.81 9.38 22.21
N CYS A 336 -3.07 8.40 22.73
CA CYS A 336 -3.18 7.91 24.11
C CYS A 336 -1.88 8.11 24.93
N HIS A 337 -0.73 7.97 24.28
CA HIS A 337 0.62 8.08 24.87
C HIS A 337 1.65 8.37 23.78
N ASN A 338 2.88 8.71 24.14
CA ASN A 338 3.95 8.83 23.14
C ASN A 338 4.09 7.53 22.37
N SER A 339 4.17 7.59 21.06
CA SER A 339 4.27 6.40 20.22
C SER A 339 5.54 5.60 20.52
N PHE A 340 5.41 4.26 20.56
CA PHE A 340 6.57 3.36 20.70
C PHE A 340 7.17 2.94 19.36
N ILE A 341 6.48 3.23 18.26
CA ILE A 341 6.84 2.79 16.91
C ILE A 341 7.05 3.95 15.94
N SER A 342 7.02 5.19 16.46
CA SER A 342 7.22 6.41 15.67
C SER A 342 7.66 7.56 16.58
N ASP A 343 8.09 8.68 16.00
CA ASP A 343 8.49 9.91 16.74
C ASP A 343 7.31 10.71 17.28
N TRP A 344 6.07 10.30 17.00
CA TRP A 344 4.89 11.09 17.33
C TRP A 344 4.58 11.02 18.82
N LYS A 345 4.44 12.20 19.42
CA LYS A 345 4.14 12.37 20.85
C LYS A 345 2.65 12.63 21.05
N LEU A 346 2.21 12.40 22.29
CA LEU A 346 0.85 12.72 22.73
C LEU A 346 0.51 14.21 22.47
N GLU A 347 1.46 15.10 22.76
CA GLU A 347 1.30 16.53 22.54
C GLU A 347 1.14 16.89 21.06
N ASP A 348 1.81 16.19 20.13
CA ASP A 348 1.66 16.38 18.68
C ASP A 348 0.24 16.01 18.22
N ALA A 349 -0.26 14.85 18.69
CA ALA A 349 -1.59 14.38 18.34
C ALA A 349 -2.69 15.32 18.85
N TYR A 350 -2.57 15.78 20.12
CA TYR A 350 -3.52 16.71 20.70
C TYR A 350 -3.40 18.10 20.08
N GLY A 351 -2.20 18.57 19.77
CA GLY A 351 -1.99 19.85 19.10
C GLY A 351 -2.63 19.87 17.70
N PHE A 352 -2.56 18.76 16.99
CA PHE A 352 -3.22 18.63 15.68
C PHE A 352 -4.74 18.48 15.84
N ALA A 353 -5.22 17.71 16.85
CA ALA A 353 -6.64 17.54 17.15
C ALA A 353 -7.32 18.85 17.58
N ASN A 354 -6.58 19.72 18.30
CA ASN A 354 -7.08 21.02 18.78
C ASN A 354 -7.53 21.95 17.63
N ILE A 355 -6.95 21.78 16.42
CA ILE A 355 -7.36 22.54 15.23
C ILE A 355 -8.85 22.27 14.89
N PHE A 356 -9.35 21.07 15.19
CA PHE A 356 -10.72 20.63 14.89
C PHE A 356 -11.70 20.91 16.04
N ALA A 357 -11.22 21.40 17.18
CA ALA A 357 -12.04 21.61 18.37
C ALA A 357 -12.76 22.97 18.38
N GLU A 358 -13.93 23.05 18.96
CA GLU A 358 -14.59 24.34 19.25
C GLU A 358 -13.89 25.03 20.42
N GLU A 359 -13.62 24.29 21.49
CA GLU A 359 -12.92 24.76 22.69
C GLU A 359 -11.57 24.08 22.82
N PRO A 360 -10.56 24.74 23.44
CA PRO A 360 -9.24 24.14 23.63
C PRO A 360 -9.26 22.80 24.35
N LEU A 361 -8.57 21.80 23.80
CA LEU A 361 -8.58 20.44 24.33
C LEU A 361 -7.62 20.29 25.50
N GLU A 362 -8.11 19.74 26.62
CA GLU A 362 -7.23 19.19 27.65
C GLU A 362 -6.60 17.89 27.16
N ILE A 363 -5.29 17.73 27.42
CA ILE A 363 -4.52 16.53 27.04
C ILE A 363 -4.81 15.41 28.04
N TYR A 364 -5.24 14.26 27.53
CA TYR A 364 -5.46 13.03 28.30
C TYR A 364 -4.40 12.00 27.97
N ARG A 365 -3.83 11.38 28.99
CA ARG A 365 -2.94 10.24 28.83
C ARG A 365 -3.63 8.97 29.28
N CYS A 366 -3.95 8.05 28.34
CA CYS A 366 -4.71 6.84 28.63
C CYS A 366 -5.98 7.13 29.47
N ASP A 367 -6.77 8.07 29.01
CA ASP A 367 -8.03 8.54 29.65
C ASP A 367 -7.89 9.27 31.01
N GLN A 368 -6.65 9.55 31.45
CA GLN A 368 -6.39 10.38 32.62
C GLN A 368 -6.06 11.82 32.20
N PRO A 369 -6.75 12.83 32.73
CA PRO A 369 -6.44 14.23 32.44
C PRO A 369 -5.03 14.58 32.95
N THR A 370 -4.31 15.43 32.20
CA THR A 370 -2.95 15.85 32.56
C THR A 370 -2.92 17.24 33.15
N GLY A 371 -4.01 17.98 33.14
CA GLY A 371 -4.08 19.41 33.50
C GLY A 371 -3.44 20.35 32.46
N LYS A 372 -2.94 19.82 31.33
CA LYS A 372 -2.35 20.61 30.25
C LYS A 372 -3.36 20.83 29.13
N ILE A 373 -3.39 22.05 28.59
CA ILE A 373 -4.22 22.43 27.45
C ILE A 373 -3.37 22.36 26.17
N ALA A 374 -3.92 21.79 25.12
CA ALA A 374 -3.28 21.68 23.83
C ALA A 374 -3.25 23.03 23.10
N SER A 375 -2.17 23.31 22.38
CA SER A 375 -2.08 24.42 21.42
C SER A 375 -2.28 23.92 19.99
N ASN A 376 -2.72 24.80 19.07
CA ASN A 376 -2.88 24.43 17.65
C ASN A 376 -1.52 24.19 16.99
N ASN A 377 -1.19 22.95 16.66
CA ASN A 377 0.07 22.58 16.04
C ASN A 377 -0.11 21.74 14.79
N LEU A 378 0.61 22.07 13.73
CA LEU A 378 0.72 21.24 12.54
C LEU A 378 1.69 20.07 12.80
N LEU A 379 1.39 18.91 12.23
CA LEU A 379 2.24 17.72 12.33
C LEU A 379 3.61 17.90 11.65
N PHE A 380 3.67 18.72 10.62
CA PHE A 380 4.89 18.97 9.85
C PHE A 380 5.18 20.48 9.77
N LYS A 381 6.30 20.91 10.35
CA LYS A 381 6.76 22.31 10.32
C LYS A 381 6.88 22.90 8.89
N PRO A 382 7.33 22.15 7.85
CA PRO A 382 7.41 22.69 6.49
C PRO A 382 6.07 23.11 5.88
N LEU A 383 4.93 22.64 6.41
CA LEU A 383 3.61 23.12 5.99
C LEU A 383 3.45 24.63 6.22
N GLY A 384 4.07 25.17 7.26
CA GLY A 384 3.95 26.58 7.64
C GLY A 384 3.40 26.76 9.05
N LYS A 385 2.66 27.84 9.26
CA LYS A 385 2.00 28.15 10.54
C LYS A 385 0.53 28.44 10.30
N LEU A 386 -0.32 27.99 11.21
CA LEU A 386 -1.72 28.39 11.23
C LEU A 386 -1.85 29.85 11.64
N LYS A 387 -2.84 30.53 11.09
CA LYS A 387 -3.23 31.86 11.56
C LYS A 387 -3.76 31.77 12.98
N GLU A 388 -3.43 32.76 13.79
CA GLU A 388 -3.98 32.87 15.15
C GLU A 388 -5.44 33.31 15.07
N THR A 389 -6.34 32.39 15.39
CA THR A 389 -7.79 32.63 15.45
C THR A 389 -8.45 31.66 16.41
N THR A 390 -9.50 32.10 17.09
CA THR A 390 -10.37 31.26 17.90
C THR A 390 -11.49 30.62 17.07
N ASP A 391 -11.77 31.15 15.88
CA ASP A 391 -12.79 30.60 14.98
C ASP A 391 -12.32 29.29 14.36
N ARG A 392 -13.04 28.22 14.67
CA ARG A 392 -12.79 26.87 14.14
C ARG A 392 -12.90 26.81 12.61
N THR A 393 -13.86 27.51 12.02
CA THR A 393 -14.07 27.51 10.58
C THR A 393 -12.88 28.11 9.84
N GLU A 394 -12.35 29.23 10.36
CA GLU A 394 -11.15 29.84 9.79
C GLU A 394 -9.90 28.98 10.02
N ARG A 395 -9.77 28.28 11.17
CA ARG A 395 -8.68 27.30 11.37
C ARG A 395 -8.72 26.16 10.37
N LEU A 396 -9.91 25.60 10.10
CA LEU A 396 -10.06 24.50 9.13
C LEU A 396 -9.79 24.96 7.70
N LYS A 397 -10.19 26.17 7.34
CA LYS A 397 -9.92 26.76 6.04
C LYS A 397 -8.41 26.98 5.83
N ASP A 398 -7.73 27.47 6.85
CA ASP A 398 -6.28 27.67 6.82
C ASP A 398 -5.53 26.33 6.76
N LEU A 399 -5.93 25.34 7.58
CA LEU A 399 -5.38 23.98 7.51
C LEU A 399 -5.56 23.36 6.12
N ALA A 400 -6.75 23.48 5.53
CA ALA A 400 -7.03 22.95 4.19
C ALA A 400 -6.10 23.58 3.15
N ALA A 401 -5.95 24.93 3.17
CA ALA A 401 -5.07 25.64 2.27
C ALA A 401 -3.59 25.24 2.44
N LEU A 402 -3.13 25.04 3.68
CA LEU A 402 -1.77 24.60 3.98
C LEU A 402 -1.50 23.18 3.50
N LEU A 403 -2.48 22.28 3.63
CA LEU A 403 -2.32 20.88 3.23
C LEU A 403 -2.27 20.68 1.73
N VAL A 404 -2.99 21.47 0.94
CA VAL A 404 -3.02 21.35 -0.53
C VAL A 404 -1.93 22.14 -1.26
N GLN A 405 -0.99 22.79 -0.53
CA GLN A 405 0.13 23.46 -1.16
C GLN A 405 0.98 22.49 -1.99
N GLU A 406 1.40 22.92 -3.18
CA GLU A 406 2.23 22.12 -4.09
C GLU A 406 3.53 21.59 -3.44
N LYS A 407 4.11 22.34 -2.51
CA LYS A 407 5.31 21.91 -1.76
C LYS A 407 5.05 20.71 -0.84
N ASN A 408 3.79 20.39 -0.51
CA ASN A 408 3.43 19.25 0.31
C ASN A 408 3.51 17.95 -0.51
N GLY A 409 4.70 17.44 -0.71
CA GLY A 409 4.93 16.18 -1.40
C GLY A 409 4.37 14.98 -0.69
N ARG A 410 4.08 15.10 0.62
CA ARG A 410 3.50 14.02 1.38
C ARG A 410 2.06 13.75 0.98
N LEU A 411 1.27 14.79 0.70
CA LEU A 411 -0.11 14.66 0.22
C LEU A 411 -0.17 13.88 -1.09
N SER A 412 0.61 14.32 -2.08
CA SER A 412 0.62 13.68 -3.40
C SER A 412 1.17 12.26 -3.36
N ARG A 413 2.30 12.01 -2.67
CA ARG A 413 2.87 10.66 -2.52
C ARG A 413 1.91 9.68 -1.83
N THR A 414 1.19 10.11 -0.79
CA THR A 414 0.23 9.27 -0.08
C THR A 414 -0.87 8.79 -1.01
N PHE A 415 -1.42 9.67 -1.81
CA PHE A 415 -2.46 9.30 -2.78
C PHE A 415 -1.90 8.41 -3.89
N ILE A 416 -0.76 8.78 -4.46
CA ILE A 416 -0.10 8.00 -5.53
C ILE A 416 0.28 6.59 -5.05
N ASN A 417 0.79 6.45 -3.83
CA ASN A 417 1.11 5.14 -3.27
C ASN A 417 -0.13 4.23 -3.19
N ARG A 418 -1.27 4.77 -2.78
CA ARG A 418 -2.54 4.02 -2.75
C ARG A 418 -3.09 3.72 -4.13
N LEU A 419 -3.03 4.70 -5.04
CA LEU A 419 -3.49 4.49 -6.42
C LEU A 419 -2.67 3.41 -7.13
N TRP A 420 -1.35 3.44 -6.95
CA TRP A 420 -0.44 2.39 -7.42
C TRP A 420 -0.82 1.03 -6.82
N ALA A 421 -1.06 0.96 -5.51
CA ALA A 421 -1.44 -0.29 -4.85
C ALA A 421 -2.77 -0.86 -5.36
N GLN A 422 -3.74 -0.03 -5.72
CA GLN A 422 -5.00 -0.49 -6.33
C GLN A 422 -4.76 -1.23 -7.64
N PHE A 423 -3.81 -0.77 -8.47
CA PHE A 423 -3.50 -1.42 -9.75
C PHE A 423 -2.45 -2.51 -9.65
N MET A 424 -1.45 -2.32 -8.82
CA MET A 424 -0.30 -3.24 -8.74
C MET A 424 -0.40 -4.28 -7.62
N GLY A 425 -1.43 -4.17 -6.76
CA GLY A 425 -1.67 -5.09 -5.65
C GLY A 425 -0.77 -4.90 -4.42
N ARG A 426 0.17 -3.94 -4.47
CA ARG A 426 1.08 -3.53 -3.40
C ARG A 426 1.56 -2.09 -3.65
N GLY A 427 1.77 -1.33 -2.58
CA GLY A 427 2.31 0.02 -2.66
C GLY A 427 3.79 0.07 -3.08
N LEU A 428 4.24 1.27 -3.44
CA LEU A 428 5.67 1.56 -3.50
C LEU A 428 6.25 1.59 -2.09
N ILE A 429 5.48 2.09 -1.13
CA ILE A 429 5.74 2.06 0.31
C ILE A 429 4.76 1.10 0.97
N GLU A 430 5.26 0.26 1.88
CA GLU A 430 4.46 -0.57 2.77
C GLU A 430 4.90 -0.41 4.24
N PRO A 431 3.98 -0.56 5.21
CA PRO A 431 2.52 -0.55 5.01
C PRO A 431 2.03 0.76 4.37
N LEU A 432 0.93 0.72 3.60
CA LEU A 432 0.47 1.86 2.77
C LEU A 432 0.31 3.19 3.51
N ASP A 433 -0.06 3.15 4.78
CA ASP A 433 -0.29 4.33 5.62
C ASP A 433 0.92 4.69 6.50
N PHE A 434 2.13 4.19 6.16
CA PHE A 434 3.40 4.50 6.81
C PHE A 434 4.33 5.23 5.85
N MET A 435 3.87 6.39 5.39
CA MET A 435 4.61 7.21 4.43
C MET A 435 5.89 7.84 5.00
N ASP A 436 6.26 7.52 6.23
CA ASP A 436 7.58 7.81 6.82
C ASP A 436 8.67 6.86 6.28
N ASN A 437 8.28 5.70 5.74
CA ASN A 437 9.18 4.73 5.13
C ASN A 437 9.64 5.20 3.74
N LEU A 438 10.76 4.64 3.27
CA LEU A 438 11.20 4.78 1.88
C LEU A 438 10.46 3.81 0.96
N ALA A 439 10.22 4.25 -0.28
CA ALA A 439 9.70 3.40 -1.33
C ALA A 439 10.78 2.41 -1.83
N TRP A 440 10.36 1.27 -2.38
CA TRP A 440 11.28 0.37 -3.08
C TRP A 440 11.96 1.05 -4.30
N ASP A 441 11.33 2.05 -4.88
CA ASP A 441 11.92 3.03 -5.79
C ASP A 441 11.38 4.44 -5.45
N GLN A 442 12.20 5.21 -4.74
CA GLN A 442 11.80 6.54 -4.28
C GLN A 442 11.72 7.53 -5.45
N ASP A 443 12.56 7.38 -6.48
CA ASP A 443 12.53 8.26 -7.64
C ASP A 443 11.23 8.08 -8.45
N LEU A 444 10.77 6.85 -8.61
CA LEU A 444 9.48 6.56 -9.27
C LEU A 444 8.31 7.20 -8.51
N LEU A 445 8.25 7.02 -7.18
CA LEU A 445 7.19 7.60 -6.36
C LEU A 445 7.21 9.13 -6.44
N ASP A 446 8.37 9.74 -6.28
CA ASP A 446 8.53 11.19 -6.31
C ASP A 446 8.18 11.78 -7.68
N TRP A 447 8.60 11.11 -8.76
CA TRP A 447 8.26 11.55 -10.11
C TRP A 447 6.74 11.50 -10.35
N MET A 448 6.08 10.39 -10.01
CA MET A 448 4.62 10.28 -10.17
C MET A 448 3.88 11.32 -9.31
N ALA A 449 4.33 11.53 -8.06
CA ALA A 449 3.73 12.52 -7.18
C ALA A 449 3.88 13.94 -7.72
N PHE A 450 5.07 14.28 -8.25
CA PHE A 450 5.32 15.58 -8.86
C PHE A 450 4.53 15.77 -10.16
N ASP A 451 4.49 14.76 -11.02
CA ASP A 451 3.71 14.77 -12.26
C ASP A 451 2.20 14.92 -11.99
N PHE A 452 1.71 14.29 -10.93
CA PHE A 452 0.32 14.43 -10.48
C PHE A 452 -0.02 15.88 -10.10
N VAL A 453 0.85 16.53 -9.33
CA VAL A 453 0.71 17.95 -8.98
C VAL A 453 0.72 18.82 -10.22
N ARG A 454 1.68 18.63 -11.14
CA ARG A 454 1.80 19.40 -12.39
C ARG A 454 0.65 19.20 -13.37
N ASN A 455 -0.12 18.14 -13.23
CA ASN A 455 -1.33 17.87 -14.00
C ASN A 455 -2.59 18.20 -13.19
N ASP A 456 -2.55 19.25 -12.36
CA ASP A 456 -3.68 19.80 -11.62
C ASP A 456 -4.38 18.74 -10.73
N TYR A 457 -3.62 17.81 -10.18
CA TYR A 457 -4.13 16.72 -9.35
C TYR A 457 -5.23 15.89 -10.02
N ASP A 458 -5.18 15.75 -11.36
CA ASP A 458 -6.14 14.98 -12.14
C ASP A 458 -5.94 13.48 -11.96
N ILE A 459 -6.89 12.85 -11.26
CA ILE A 459 -6.83 11.43 -10.91
C ILE A 459 -6.87 10.55 -12.17
N LYS A 460 -7.75 10.86 -13.15
CA LYS A 460 -7.90 10.05 -14.36
C LYS A 460 -6.68 10.14 -15.27
N LYS A 461 -6.01 11.29 -15.35
CA LYS A 461 -4.74 11.41 -16.08
C LYS A 461 -3.65 10.53 -15.48
N MET A 462 -3.54 10.49 -14.13
CA MET A 462 -2.57 9.63 -13.49
C MET A 462 -2.92 8.14 -13.66
N MET A 463 -4.20 7.79 -13.57
CA MET A 463 -4.66 6.43 -13.88
C MET A 463 -4.26 6.02 -15.30
N PHE A 464 -4.51 6.89 -16.28
CA PHE A 464 -4.12 6.62 -17.66
C PHE A 464 -2.61 6.32 -17.78
N LYS A 465 -1.76 7.12 -17.15
CA LYS A 465 -0.30 6.92 -17.17
C LYS A 465 0.14 5.58 -16.59
N ILE A 466 -0.50 5.14 -15.49
CA ILE A 466 -0.20 3.85 -14.88
C ILE A 466 -0.71 2.71 -15.76
N LEU A 467 -1.96 2.78 -16.23
CA LEU A 467 -2.62 1.71 -16.98
C LEU A 467 -2.02 1.53 -18.40
N SER A 468 -1.51 2.61 -19.01
CA SER A 468 -0.83 2.57 -20.32
C SER A 468 0.63 2.14 -20.23
N SER A 469 1.22 2.02 -19.03
CA SER A 469 2.59 1.58 -18.85
C SER A 469 2.76 0.09 -19.20
N ASN A 470 3.94 -0.27 -19.69
CA ASN A 470 4.28 -1.68 -19.97
C ASN A 470 4.28 -2.52 -18.70
N ILE A 471 4.67 -1.93 -17.54
CA ILE A 471 4.68 -2.67 -16.28
C ILE A 471 3.28 -3.11 -15.83
N TYR A 472 2.25 -2.32 -16.08
CA TYR A 472 0.87 -2.71 -15.82
C TYR A 472 0.41 -3.83 -16.78
N GLN A 473 0.95 -3.86 -17.99
CA GLN A 473 0.60 -4.85 -19.02
C GLN A 473 1.39 -6.16 -18.89
N GLN A 474 2.33 -6.27 -17.94
CA GLN A 474 3.05 -7.51 -17.67
C GLN A 474 2.15 -8.59 -17.05
N PRO A 475 2.50 -9.89 -17.18
CA PRO A 475 1.87 -10.95 -16.41
C PRO A 475 2.01 -10.69 -14.90
N SER A 476 0.94 -10.98 -14.16
CA SER A 476 0.98 -10.88 -12.70
C SER A 476 1.98 -11.86 -12.09
N VAL A 477 2.51 -11.48 -10.92
CA VAL A 477 3.39 -12.32 -10.11
C VAL A 477 2.63 -12.90 -8.91
N THR A 478 3.08 -14.06 -8.45
CA THR A 478 2.55 -14.71 -7.25
C THR A 478 3.70 -14.92 -6.28
N TYR A 479 3.55 -14.49 -5.05
CA TYR A 479 4.49 -14.76 -3.97
C TYR A 479 4.00 -15.95 -3.17
N GLN A 480 4.84 -16.94 -2.97
CA GLN A 480 4.51 -18.13 -2.16
C GLN A 480 4.37 -17.78 -0.69
N GLU A 481 5.13 -16.79 -0.22
CA GLU A 481 5.14 -16.30 1.15
C GLU A 481 4.59 -14.86 1.15
N PRO A 482 3.32 -14.66 1.57
CA PRO A 482 2.69 -13.33 1.60
C PRO A 482 3.44 -12.31 2.46
N GLU A 483 4.17 -12.77 3.48
CA GLU A 483 4.98 -11.94 4.38
C GLU A 483 6.10 -11.21 3.62
N LYS A 484 6.57 -11.76 2.51
CA LYS A 484 7.56 -11.09 1.64
C LYS A 484 7.04 -9.80 1.02
N LEU A 485 5.72 -9.65 0.86
CA LEU A 485 5.13 -8.43 0.32
C LEU A 485 5.33 -7.21 1.22
N VAL A 486 5.42 -7.42 2.52
CA VAL A 486 5.66 -6.36 3.53
C VAL A 486 7.08 -6.35 4.08
N SER A 487 7.92 -7.27 3.63
CA SER A 487 9.33 -7.39 4.02
C SER A 487 10.15 -6.19 3.52
N LYS A 488 11.20 -5.84 4.28
CA LYS A 488 12.23 -4.88 3.84
C LYS A 488 13.06 -5.40 2.65
N ASP A 489 13.14 -6.71 2.49
CA ASP A 489 13.86 -7.37 1.39
C ASP A 489 12.98 -7.57 0.14
N TYR A 490 11.85 -6.87 0.08
CA TYR A 490 10.97 -6.95 -1.06
C TYR A 490 11.64 -6.46 -2.33
N VAL A 491 11.56 -7.27 -3.37
CA VAL A 491 12.00 -6.91 -4.73
C VAL A 491 10.76 -6.88 -5.64
N PHE A 492 10.48 -5.72 -6.20
CA PHE A 492 9.36 -5.53 -7.13
C PHE A 492 9.63 -6.27 -8.44
N GLN A 493 8.69 -7.13 -8.85
CA GLN A 493 8.79 -7.96 -10.06
C GLN A 493 7.60 -7.78 -11.01
N GLY A 494 6.67 -6.88 -10.67
CA GLY A 494 5.44 -6.65 -11.41
C GLY A 494 4.18 -6.65 -10.53
N MET A 495 3.03 -6.59 -11.18
CA MET A 495 1.73 -6.59 -10.53
C MET A 495 1.51 -7.87 -9.72
N VAL A 496 1.13 -7.73 -8.45
CA VAL A 496 0.72 -8.86 -7.61
C VAL A 496 -0.70 -9.27 -7.99
N ARG A 497 -0.93 -10.58 -8.15
CA ARG A 497 -2.27 -11.13 -8.42
C ARG A 497 -3.23 -10.73 -7.31
N ARG A 498 -4.42 -10.25 -7.69
CA ARG A 498 -5.46 -9.79 -6.75
C ARG A 498 -6.75 -10.59 -6.93
N ARG A 499 -7.51 -10.72 -5.87
CA ARG A 499 -8.88 -11.24 -5.95
C ARG A 499 -9.84 -10.11 -6.35
N LEU A 500 -10.96 -10.49 -6.96
CA LEU A 500 -12.09 -9.58 -7.09
C LEU A 500 -12.52 -9.09 -5.71
N SER A 501 -12.80 -7.80 -5.56
CA SER A 501 -13.47 -7.29 -4.37
C SER A 501 -14.87 -7.90 -4.23
N ALA A 502 -15.45 -7.81 -3.05
CA ALA A 502 -16.82 -8.26 -2.80
C ALA A 502 -17.80 -7.65 -3.82
N GLU A 503 -17.64 -6.36 -4.09
CA GLU A 503 -18.50 -5.63 -5.05
C GLU A 503 -18.25 -6.10 -6.49
N GLN A 504 -16.99 -6.28 -6.89
CA GLN A 504 -16.67 -6.78 -8.23
C GLN A 504 -17.19 -8.20 -8.45
N PHE A 505 -17.10 -9.06 -7.45
CA PHE A 505 -17.63 -10.44 -7.54
C PHE A 505 -19.15 -10.44 -7.70
N ALA A 506 -19.87 -9.69 -6.84
CA ALA A 506 -21.33 -9.59 -6.91
C ALA A 506 -21.81 -8.95 -8.23
N ASP A 507 -21.12 -7.91 -8.68
CA ASP A 507 -21.44 -7.24 -9.94
C ASP A 507 -21.11 -8.11 -11.17
N ALA A 508 -20.04 -8.91 -11.13
CA ALA A 508 -19.70 -9.87 -12.18
C ALA A 508 -20.78 -10.96 -12.32
N ILE A 509 -21.27 -11.50 -11.20
CA ILE A 509 -22.42 -12.44 -11.21
C ILE A 509 -23.66 -11.75 -11.78
N SER A 510 -23.94 -10.53 -11.32
CA SER A 510 -25.10 -9.76 -11.77
C SER A 510 -25.09 -9.49 -13.28
N GLN A 511 -23.91 -9.16 -13.81
CA GLN A 511 -23.72 -8.90 -15.22
C GLN A 511 -23.76 -10.14 -16.10
N SER A 512 -23.15 -11.24 -15.63
CA SER A 512 -22.94 -12.44 -16.43
C SER A 512 -24.11 -13.40 -16.40
N PHE A 513 -24.92 -13.38 -15.35
CA PHE A 513 -25.94 -14.39 -15.13
C PHE A 513 -27.27 -13.88 -14.60
N TYR A 514 -27.31 -13.40 -13.33
CA TYR A 514 -28.53 -12.95 -12.67
C TYR A 514 -28.25 -11.87 -11.62
N PRO A 515 -29.11 -10.84 -11.49
CA PRO A 515 -28.92 -9.76 -10.53
C PRO A 515 -28.77 -10.25 -9.08
N VAL A 516 -27.65 -9.93 -8.43
CA VAL A 516 -27.46 -10.15 -7.00
C VAL A 516 -28.28 -9.14 -6.21
N TYR A 517 -28.23 -7.86 -6.63
CA TYR A 517 -28.98 -6.77 -6.00
C TYR A 517 -29.90 -6.09 -7.00
N THR A 518 -31.14 -5.84 -6.56
CA THR A 518 -32.18 -5.13 -7.34
C THR A 518 -32.78 -3.95 -6.58
N ASP A 519 -32.41 -3.75 -5.27
CA ASP A 519 -32.96 -2.67 -4.45
C ASP A 519 -32.45 -1.30 -4.90
N SER A 520 -33.37 -0.46 -5.35
CA SER A 520 -33.09 0.91 -5.76
C SER A 520 -33.38 1.97 -4.68
N ASN A 521 -33.92 1.60 -3.52
CA ASN A 521 -34.37 2.58 -2.51
C ASN A 521 -33.19 3.35 -1.91
N LEU A 522 -32.07 2.67 -1.63
CA LEU A 522 -30.87 3.31 -1.13
C LEU A 522 -30.26 4.22 -2.21
N VAL A 523 -30.31 3.78 -3.46
CA VAL A 523 -29.84 4.56 -4.61
C VAL A 523 -30.63 5.84 -4.75
N LYS A 524 -31.97 5.78 -4.72
CA LYS A 524 -32.85 6.96 -4.79
C LYS A 524 -32.58 7.93 -3.64
N LYS A 525 -32.32 7.40 -2.43
CA LYS A 525 -32.04 8.23 -1.25
C LYS A 525 -30.72 9.00 -1.36
N HIS A 526 -29.65 8.36 -1.82
CA HIS A 526 -28.30 8.94 -1.82
C HIS A 526 -27.88 9.50 -3.18
N PHE A 527 -28.62 9.17 -4.26
CA PHE A 527 -28.31 9.56 -5.63
C PHE A 527 -29.59 10.04 -6.33
N PRO A 528 -30.28 11.10 -5.82
CA PRO A 528 -31.59 11.51 -6.33
C PRO A 528 -31.58 11.92 -7.81
N ASN A 529 -30.45 12.36 -8.31
CA ASN A 529 -30.26 12.78 -9.72
C ASN A 529 -29.79 11.65 -10.64
N LEU A 530 -29.67 10.42 -10.14
CA LEU A 530 -29.31 9.27 -10.93
C LEU A 530 -30.53 8.75 -11.71
N ASN A 531 -30.93 9.48 -12.77
CA ASN A 531 -32.11 9.16 -13.59
C ASN A 531 -31.98 7.85 -14.40
N GLU A 532 -30.84 7.14 -14.30
CA GLU A 532 -30.55 6.04 -15.21
C GLU A 532 -30.07 4.78 -14.47
N MET A 533 -30.98 4.12 -13.79
CA MET A 533 -30.81 2.67 -13.61
C MET A 533 -31.43 1.93 -14.82
N LYS A 534 -30.90 2.18 -16.02
CA LYS A 534 -31.20 1.35 -17.21
C LYS A 534 -30.54 -0.04 -17.11
N LYS A 535 -29.74 -0.31 -16.05
CA LYS A 535 -29.14 -1.63 -15.84
C LYS A 535 -30.10 -2.53 -15.09
N PRO A 536 -30.13 -3.81 -15.42
CA PRO A 536 -31.02 -4.79 -14.80
C PRO A 536 -30.68 -5.08 -13.33
N PHE A 537 -29.64 -4.48 -12.78
CA PHE A 537 -29.17 -4.70 -11.41
C PHE A 537 -28.61 -3.44 -10.76
N THR A 538 -28.69 -3.39 -9.43
CA THR A 538 -28.04 -2.36 -8.59
C THR A 538 -26.58 -2.74 -8.35
N ARG A 539 -25.65 -1.78 -8.53
CA ARG A 539 -24.23 -2.00 -8.23
C ARG A 539 -24.02 -2.30 -6.75
N ALA A 540 -23.20 -3.29 -6.46
CA ALA A 540 -22.91 -3.69 -5.07
C ALA A 540 -22.21 -2.57 -4.25
N SER A 541 -21.48 -1.67 -4.91
CA SER A 541 -20.92 -0.47 -4.26
C SER A 541 -21.97 0.50 -3.71
N MET A 542 -23.20 0.44 -4.21
CA MET A 542 -24.31 1.34 -3.89
C MET A 542 -25.34 0.72 -2.94
N VAL A 543 -25.09 -0.48 -2.41
CA VAL A 543 -25.96 -1.13 -1.42
C VAL A 543 -25.33 -1.13 -0.04
N LYS A 544 -26.15 -1.33 0.99
CA LYS A 544 -25.69 -1.54 2.36
C LYS A 544 -24.76 -2.75 2.43
N ASN A 545 -23.89 -2.76 3.43
CA ASN A 545 -23.15 -3.96 3.76
C ASN A 545 -24.11 -5.05 4.28
N ASP A 546 -23.89 -6.27 3.85
CA ASP A 546 -24.66 -7.44 4.25
C ASP A 546 -23.70 -8.62 4.56
N PRO A 547 -24.19 -9.74 5.09
CA PRO A 547 -23.33 -10.90 5.38
C PRO A 547 -22.60 -11.45 4.16
N PHE A 548 -23.19 -11.42 2.96
CA PHE A 548 -22.56 -11.87 1.73
C PHE A 548 -21.34 -11.00 1.35
N LEU A 549 -21.52 -9.70 1.28
CA LEU A 549 -20.41 -8.77 0.99
C LEU A 549 -19.34 -8.79 2.09
N THR A 550 -19.74 -8.93 3.35
CA THR A 550 -18.81 -9.05 4.48
C THR A 550 -17.96 -10.31 4.36
N ALA A 551 -18.57 -11.46 4.07
CA ALA A 551 -17.88 -12.73 3.87
C ALA A 551 -16.88 -12.65 2.70
N LEU A 552 -17.22 -11.92 1.64
CA LEU A 552 -16.35 -11.65 0.49
C LEU A 552 -15.28 -10.57 0.76
N GLY A 553 -15.23 -10.01 1.96
CA GLY A 553 -14.16 -9.10 2.40
C GLY A 553 -14.47 -7.61 2.33
N ARG A 554 -15.76 -7.21 2.20
CA ARG A 554 -16.15 -5.81 2.36
C ARG A 554 -16.00 -5.39 3.83
N PRO A 555 -15.19 -4.35 4.14
CA PRO A 555 -14.98 -3.92 5.52
C PRO A 555 -16.21 -3.19 6.08
N ASN A 556 -16.29 -3.14 7.42
CA ASN A 556 -17.30 -2.36 8.13
C ASN A 556 -17.02 -0.83 8.13
N ARG A 557 -15.87 -0.41 7.59
CA ARG A 557 -15.44 0.99 7.49
C ARG A 557 -15.35 1.75 8.81
N GLU A 558 -15.18 1.06 9.91
CA GLU A 558 -14.91 1.69 11.21
C GLU A 558 -13.48 2.22 11.31
N ASN A 559 -12.59 1.70 10.48
CA ASN A 559 -11.22 2.15 10.33
C ASN A 559 -10.97 2.58 8.89
N VAL A 560 -9.95 3.42 8.69
CA VAL A 560 -9.45 3.76 7.35
C VAL A 560 -8.95 2.51 6.66
N GLY A 561 -9.50 2.21 5.49
CA GLY A 561 -9.11 1.09 4.65
C GLY A 561 -8.36 1.58 3.41
N ALA A 562 -7.03 1.48 3.40
CA ALA A 562 -6.23 1.90 2.27
C ALA A 562 -6.16 0.85 1.15
N LEU A 563 -6.17 -0.43 1.51
CA LEU A 563 -6.22 -1.58 0.60
C LEU A 563 -6.92 -2.73 1.30
N ARG A 564 -7.70 -3.50 0.54
CA ARG A 564 -8.35 -4.71 1.04
C ARG A 564 -7.40 -5.89 0.98
N ASN A 565 -7.53 -6.80 1.95
CA ASN A 565 -6.77 -8.04 1.94
C ASN A 565 -7.21 -8.92 0.76
N SER A 566 -6.27 -9.27 -0.11
CA SER A 566 -6.49 -10.16 -1.25
C SER A 566 -6.29 -11.65 -0.95
N GLN A 567 -5.88 -11.99 0.27
CA GLN A 567 -5.71 -13.39 0.68
C GLN A 567 -7.05 -14.10 0.86
N SER A 568 -7.06 -15.39 0.57
CA SER A 568 -8.22 -16.24 0.83
C SER A 568 -8.43 -16.40 2.33
N ASN A 569 -9.69 -16.36 2.76
CA ASN A 569 -10.07 -16.76 4.11
C ASN A 569 -11.16 -17.84 4.07
N LEU A 570 -11.29 -18.56 5.17
CA LEU A 570 -12.24 -19.68 5.27
C LEU A 570 -13.69 -19.21 5.10
N ILE A 571 -14.05 -18.05 5.64
CA ILE A 571 -15.43 -17.52 5.57
C ILE A 571 -15.81 -17.27 4.11
N GLN A 572 -14.91 -16.68 3.33
CA GLN A 572 -15.12 -16.44 1.91
C GLN A 572 -15.26 -17.77 1.13
N ALA A 573 -14.39 -18.74 1.41
CA ALA A 573 -14.47 -20.05 0.78
C ALA A 573 -15.82 -20.73 1.07
N LEU A 574 -16.27 -20.70 2.32
CA LEU A 574 -17.57 -21.26 2.73
C LEU A 574 -18.75 -20.52 2.07
N GLU A 575 -18.70 -19.19 1.98
CA GLU A 575 -19.77 -18.41 1.36
C GLU A 575 -19.88 -18.71 -0.14
N VAL A 576 -18.77 -18.82 -0.87
CA VAL A 576 -18.80 -19.13 -2.31
C VAL A 576 -19.21 -20.57 -2.59
N THR A 577 -18.93 -21.51 -1.67
CA THR A 577 -19.28 -22.92 -1.84
C THR A 577 -20.69 -23.26 -1.34
N ASN A 578 -21.09 -22.74 -0.19
CA ASN A 578 -22.33 -23.11 0.50
C ASN A 578 -23.24 -21.92 0.85
N GLY A 579 -22.84 -20.69 0.47
CA GLY A 579 -23.59 -19.48 0.83
C GLY A 579 -24.97 -19.44 0.20
N GLN A 580 -25.98 -19.16 1.02
CA GLN A 580 -27.36 -19.16 0.60
C GLN A 580 -27.65 -18.06 -0.44
N VAL A 581 -27.01 -16.90 -0.31
CA VAL A 581 -27.24 -15.76 -1.23
C VAL A 581 -26.81 -16.13 -2.64
N LEU A 582 -25.58 -16.62 -2.81
CA LEU A 582 -25.08 -17.04 -4.12
C LEU A 582 -25.95 -18.18 -4.68
N ASN A 583 -26.20 -19.22 -3.91
CA ASN A 583 -26.99 -20.38 -4.34
C ASN A 583 -28.40 -19.96 -4.85
N ASN A 584 -29.11 -19.12 -4.08
CA ASN A 584 -30.42 -18.63 -4.50
C ASN A 584 -30.36 -17.82 -5.80
N ARG A 585 -29.30 -17.02 -6.01
CA ARG A 585 -29.15 -16.24 -7.26
C ARG A 585 -28.80 -17.14 -8.44
N LEU A 586 -28.02 -18.17 -8.24
CA LEU A 586 -27.73 -19.15 -9.27
C LEU A 586 -28.98 -19.94 -9.66
N GLN A 587 -29.80 -20.36 -8.69
CA GLN A 587 -31.07 -21.01 -8.96
C GLN A 587 -32.01 -20.13 -9.79
N LEU A 588 -32.32 -18.91 -9.33
CA LEU A 588 -33.20 -17.97 -10.03
C LEU A 588 -32.67 -17.61 -11.45
N GLY A 589 -31.35 -17.55 -11.59
CA GLY A 589 -30.72 -17.36 -12.89
C GLY A 589 -30.95 -18.56 -13.80
N SER A 590 -30.80 -19.78 -13.31
CA SER A 590 -31.00 -21.01 -14.08
C SER A 590 -32.43 -21.15 -14.56
N GLU A 591 -33.42 -20.87 -13.71
CA GLU A 591 -34.84 -20.80 -14.08
C GLU A 591 -35.09 -19.80 -15.24
N LYS A 592 -34.39 -18.65 -15.27
CA LYS A 592 -34.47 -17.68 -16.35
C LYS A 592 -33.76 -18.18 -17.61
N TRP A 593 -32.56 -18.74 -17.49
CA TRP A 593 -31.74 -19.15 -18.63
C TRP A 593 -32.32 -20.34 -19.37
N ILE A 594 -33.01 -21.27 -18.70
CA ILE A 594 -33.70 -22.40 -19.35
C ILE A 594 -34.77 -21.91 -20.34
N THR A 595 -35.37 -20.72 -20.09
CA THR A 595 -36.38 -20.12 -20.97
C THR A 595 -35.78 -19.47 -22.22
N SER A 596 -34.43 -19.33 -22.29
CA SER A 596 -33.74 -18.69 -23.42
C SER A 596 -33.83 -19.46 -24.73
N ARG A 597 -34.22 -20.75 -24.68
CA ARG A 597 -34.33 -21.67 -25.82
C ARG A 597 -33.03 -21.82 -26.63
N LEU A 598 -31.89 -21.52 -26.03
CA LEU A 598 -30.60 -21.80 -26.65
C LEU A 598 -30.33 -23.28 -26.72
N SER A 599 -29.68 -23.73 -27.81
CA SER A 599 -29.15 -25.08 -27.85
C SER A 599 -28.07 -25.28 -26.79
N LYS A 600 -27.84 -26.52 -26.34
CA LYS A 600 -26.82 -26.91 -25.36
C LYS A 600 -25.46 -26.25 -25.64
N ASP A 601 -24.95 -26.36 -26.85
CA ASP A 601 -23.66 -25.78 -27.23
C ASP A 601 -23.65 -24.25 -27.17
N LYS A 602 -24.69 -23.60 -27.68
CA LYS A 602 -24.82 -22.14 -27.62
C LYS A 602 -24.92 -21.62 -26.18
N LEU A 603 -25.65 -22.33 -25.31
CA LEU A 603 -25.79 -21.99 -23.91
C LEU A 603 -24.41 -22.10 -23.20
N THR A 604 -23.70 -23.20 -23.42
CA THR A 604 -22.34 -23.39 -22.90
C THR A 604 -21.41 -22.28 -23.36
N ASP A 605 -21.37 -21.98 -24.65
CA ASP A 605 -20.54 -20.93 -25.22
C ASP A 605 -20.85 -19.56 -24.60
N THR A 606 -22.13 -19.24 -24.47
CA THR A 606 -22.58 -17.96 -23.91
C THR A 606 -22.17 -17.80 -22.45
N LEU A 607 -22.33 -18.85 -21.64
CA LEU A 607 -21.92 -18.83 -20.23
C LEU A 607 -20.40 -18.66 -20.09
N PHE A 608 -19.60 -19.42 -20.84
CA PHE A 608 -18.14 -19.26 -20.81
C PHE A 608 -17.69 -17.86 -21.28
N LEU A 609 -18.30 -17.31 -22.32
CA LEU A 609 -18.03 -15.95 -22.80
C LEU A 609 -18.39 -14.89 -21.76
N ASN A 610 -19.55 -15.02 -21.10
CA ASN A 610 -19.99 -14.05 -20.10
C ASN A 610 -19.10 -14.04 -18.85
N PHE A 611 -18.68 -15.23 -18.36
CA PHE A 611 -17.91 -15.35 -17.12
C PHE A 611 -16.40 -15.20 -17.32
N LEU A 612 -15.87 -15.82 -18.39
CA LEU A 612 -14.42 -15.97 -18.59
C LEU A 612 -13.89 -15.18 -19.80
N GLY A 613 -14.78 -14.63 -20.62
CA GLY A 613 -14.38 -13.92 -21.85
C GLY A 613 -13.74 -14.82 -22.90
N ARG A 614 -14.05 -16.12 -22.89
CA ARG A 614 -13.56 -17.11 -23.87
C ARG A 614 -14.55 -18.24 -24.08
N LEU A 615 -14.41 -18.93 -25.16
CA LEU A 615 -15.12 -20.20 -25.38
C LEU A 615 -14.54 -21.31 -24.46
N PRO A 616 -15.32 -22.36 -24.17
CA PRO A 616 -14.82 -23.54 -23.47
C PRO A 616 -13.70 -24.20 -24.28
N THR A 617 -12.70 -24.72 -23.59
CA THR A 617 -11.71 -25.61 -24.19
C THR A 617 -12.37 -26.93 -24.62
N ALA A 618 -11.70 -27.71 -25.47
CA ALA A 618 -12.21 -29.04 -25.87
C ALA A 618 -12.47 -29.96 -24.66
N LYS A 619 -11.63 -29.86 -23.62
CA LYS A 619 -11.78 -30.64 -22.38
C LYS A 619 -13.00 -30.16 -21.57
N GLU A 620 -13.20 -28.85 -21.41
CA GLU A 620 -14.34 -28.28 -20.69
C GLU A 620 -15.66 -28.61 -21.44
N ARG A 621 -15.68 -28.44 -22.77
CA ARG A 621 -16.82 -28.78 -23.58
C ARG A 621 -17.19 -30.28 -23.48
N LYS A 622 -16.19 -31.18 -23.52
CA LYS A 622 -16.39 -32.60 -23.33
C LYS A 622 -16.98 -32.91 -21.94
N ALA A 623 -16.46 -32.24 -20.89
CA ALA A 623 -16.98 -32.43 -19.54
C ALA A 623 -18.43 -31.94 -19.40
N THR A 624 -18.73 -30.72 -19.91
CA THR A 624 -20.11 -30.19 -19.92
C THR A 624 -21.06 -31.12 -20.71
N ASN A 625 -20.63 -31.58 -21.89
CA ASN A 625 -21.44 -32.47 -22.72
C ASN A 625 -21.70 -33.85 -22.09
N ALA A 626 -20.79 -34.32 -21.23
CA ALA A 626 -20.98 -35.58 -20.51
C ALA A 626 -21.94 -35.44 -19.33
N LEU A 627 -22.04 -34.27 -18.73
CA LEU A 627 -22.89 -34.00 -17.56
C LEU A 627 -24.29 -33.52 -17.93
N TRP A 628 -24.47 -32.84 -19.08
CA TRP A 628 -25.70 -32.21 -19.48
C TRP A 628 -26.55 -33.11 -20.41
N ALA A 629 -27.86 -33.14 -20.16
CA ALA A 629 -28.83 -33.67 -21.10
C ALA A 629 -28.88 -32.82 -22.40
N GLU A 630 -29.54 -33.31 -23.44
CA GLU A 630 -29.71 -32.57 -24.71
C GLU A 630 -30.43 -31.22 -24.48
N LYS A 631 -31.37 -31.20 -23.53
CA LYS A 631 -31.97 -30.00 -22.99
C LYS A 631 -31.55 -29.89 -21.51
N PRO A 632 -30.59 -29.03 -21.17
CA PRO A 632 -30.12 -28.95 -19.81
C PRO A 632 -31.23 -28.54 -18.84
N SER A 633 -31.25 -29.17 -17.67
CA SER A 633 -32.13 -28.80 -16.55
C SER A 633 -31.63 -27.58 -15.82
N GLU A 634 -32.47 -26.97 -14.96
CA GLU A 634 -32.09 -25.85 -14.09
C GLU A 634 -30.90 -26.21 -13.22
N THR A 635 -30.87 -27.40 -12.63
CA THR A 635 -29.78 -27.86 -11.77
C THR A 635 -28.46 -27.99 -12.56
N GLU A 636 -28.50 -28.55 -13.77
CA GLU A 636 -27.29 -28.70 -14.60
C GLU A 636 -26.71 -27.31 -15.01
N ILE A 637 -27.58 -26.31 -15.29
CA ILE A 637 -27.13 -24.93 -15.55
C ILE A 637 -26.55 -24.33 -14.29
N GLN A 638 -27.22 -24.49 -13.14
CA GLN A 638 -26.76 -23.99 -11.84
C GLN A 638 -25.37 -24.54 -11.49
N ASP A 639 -25.17 -25.85 -11.64
CA ASP A 639 -23.90 -26.50 -11.34
C ASP A 639 -22.76 -26.03 -12.23
N LEU A 640 -23.01 -25.85 -13.54
CA LEU A 640 -21.99 -25.28 -14.43
C LEU A 640 -21.64 -23.85 -14.03
N VAL A 641 -22.63 -23.00 -13.79
CA VAL A 641 -22.37 -21.59 -13.42
C VAL A 641 -21.67 -21.52 -12.06
N TRP A 642 -22.08 -22.33 -11.09
CA TRP A 642 -21.37 -22.44 -9.82
C TRP A 642 -19.91 -22.85 -10.04
N ALA A 643 -19.63 -23.87 -10.86
CA ALA A 643 -18.27 -24.30 -11.18
C ALA A 643 -17.47 -23.16 -11.84
N LEU A 644 -18.06 -22.38 -12.76
CA LEU A 644 -17.41 -21.22 -13.38
C LEU A 644 -17.04 -20.15 -12.36
N THR A 645 -17.92 -19.89 -11.35
CA THR A 645 -17.63 -18.90 -10.29
C THR A 645 -16.48 -19.32 -9.37
N LEU A 646 -16.18 -20.62 -9.27
CA LEU A 646 -15.08 -21.16 -8.47
C LEU A 646 -13.73 -21.12 -9.18
N LEU A 647 -13.70 -20.93 -10.51
CA LEU A 647 -12.46 -20.90 -11.25
C LEU A 647 -11.59 -19.70 -10.85
N PRO A 648 -10.27 -19.90 -10.66
CA PRO A 648 -9.34 -18.80 -10.46
C PRO A 648 -9.44 -17.72 -11.57
N GLU A 649 -9.70 -18.14 -12.80
CA GLU A 649 -9.88 -17.28 -13.96
C GLU A 649 -11.06 -16.31 -13.80
N PHE A 650 -12.12 -16.68 -13.06
CA PHE A 650 -13.21 -15.78 -12.72
C PHE A 650 -12.87 -14.91 -11.49
N GLN A 651 -12.33 -15.51 -10.44
CA GLN A 651 -12.16 -14.87 -9.14
C GLN A 651 -10.99 -13.87 -9.05
N LEU A 652 -10.03 -13.96 -10.00
CA LEU A 652 -8.77 -13.21 -9.89
C LEU A 652 -8.60 -12.15 -11.00
N ILE A 653 -7.83 -11.12 -10.65
CA ILE A 653 -7.25 -10.13 -11.57
C ILE A 653 -5.76 -10.46 -11.69
N TYR A 654 -5.32 -10.86 -12.88
CA TYR A 654 -3.95 -11.27 -13.18
C TYR A 654 -3.48 -10.83 -14.57
#